data_6ba643b35082b4ab27b9aa03bfe78f7a
#
_entry.id   6ba643b35082b4ab27b9aa03bfe78f7a
#
_cell.length_a   1.000
_cell.length_b   1.000
_cell.length_c   1.000
_cell.angle_alpha   90.00
_cell.angle_beta   90.00
_cell.angle_gamma   90.00
#
_symmetry.space_group_name_H-M   'P 1'
#
loop_
_entity.id
_entity.type
_entity.pdbx_description
1 polymer ?
#
loop_
_entity_poly.entity_id
_entity_poly.type
_entity_poly.pdbx_seq_one_letter_code
_entity_poly.pdbx_strand_id
1 'polypeptide(L)'
;MLLRLLLLAPLCALGQTSLIADWQKQYDAWYWKSPRAGVEAPRWSEGGRTLAYGWLGKEGLEWRLVDCETGKLRPAFDPGALSKAFASLDGRKVDPRNWPFRRVAPFDDGRLRLENDKEAWWLGKDGRLTAATDTVPVPPAAKLDGGSRTANAGKEGLRAPVGRARVELRDGDVYFSEDEGLPARRLKERPADATDRFVGPVSWAPDGKHFALWSERRQAVRKYRVVNSVKGETKEIDYDKPGDPRTERTAWVFQADGKGAAACPSDLTGKTYATDRLDWSADGRFLRTEYIRRGFTGHGIVAYDVKTRGWRKLLAEEDPKFVYSFNARYRHDLSDALTVWASERTGWLHLYAVDLNDGQTLRALTAGQWVVKQVVHLDVAAKEIYFQAVGRVAGENPYHPHLCKVALDGTGFVDLTPGDAHHEVTFSPDRRTFIDAASRVDQPHAYLLRSAKDGRLLARLGATDDAELRKAGWQPVRPFVAKDRDGKFDIWGVVTRPHPFDPKKKYPVIENIYAGPHGSFAPRAFNWWHRNHRELSSLGFYVVQLDGRGTNHRGKEFHQQSWRNLKDGGFPDRIAWMRALAKTEPNMDLDRVGIFGGSAGGQNTAHALLLHGGFYKAGAADCGCYDNRVDKLWWNEQWLGWPVGPWYEENSCARYAADLRGRLFLSVGEADTNVDVKCSYDFRDALLKAGKKDQIEFHVVPGANHGAGESNDMREKRARFFQSALGGPLPL
;
A
#
# COMPACT_ATOMS: atom_id res chain seq x y z
N MET A 1 70.38 -32.82 11.05
CA MET A 1 69.05 -33.47 10.97
C MET A 1 67.98 -32.36 10.85
N LEU A 2 67.74 -31.93 9.60
CA LEU A 2 66.86 -30.83 9.30
C LEU A 2 65.42 -31.34 9.11
N LEU A 3 64.50 -30.87 9.94
CA LEU A 3 63.06 -31.13 9.81
C LEU A 3 62.47 -30.15 8.77
N ARG A 4 61.98 -30.67 7.66
CA ARG A 4 61.23 -29.91 6.67
C ARG A 4 59.80 -29.72 7.22
N LEU A 5 59.43 -28.49 7.60
CA LEU A 5 58.05 -28.07 7.74
C LEU A 5 57.45 -27.77 6.34
N LEU A 6 56.57 -28.62 5.90
CA LEU A 6 55.69 -28.36 4.78
C LEU A 6 54.60 -27.37 5.24
N LEU A 7 54.70 -26.14 4.78
CA LEU A 7 53.61 -25.15 4.79
C LEU A 7 52.57 -25.61 3.77
N LEU A 8 51.49 -26.16 4.24
CA LEU A 8 50.22 -26.26 3.49
C LEU A 8 49.63 -24.87 3.43
N ALA A 9 49.88 -24.14 2.35
CA ALA A 9 49.08 -22.95 2.01
C ALA A 9 47.66 -23.39 1.65
N PRO A 10 46.61 -22.69 2.07
CA PRO A 10 45.28 -22.99 1.61
C PRO A 10 45.16 -22.57 0.14
N LEU A 11 45.17 -23.54 -0.77
CA LEU A 11 44.59 -23.38 -2.08
C LEU A 11 43.08 -23.28 -1.87
N CYS A 12 42.54 -22.10 -2.08
CA CYS A 12 41.19 -21.81 -2.61
C CYS A 12 40.86 -20.33 -2.40
N ALA A 13 41.49 -19.49 -3.22
CA ALA A 13 40.93 -18.21 -3.58
C ALA A 13 40.97 -18.11 -5.11
N LEU A 14 40.40 -19.11 -5.78
CA LEU A 14 39.86 -18.87 -7.11
C LEU A 14 38.71 -17.90 -6.91
N GLY A 15 38.84 -16.65 -7.38
CA GLY A 15 37.93 -15.57 -7.19
C GLY A 15 36.52 -15.99 -7.62
N GLN A 16 35.62 -16.21 -6.64
CA GLN A 16 34.21 -16.31 -6.93
C GLN A 16 33.78 -14.95 -7.49
N THR A 17 33.41 -14.91 -8.76
CA THR A 17 32.83 -13.73 -9.36
C THR A 17 31.60 -13.30 -8.52
N SER A 18 31.47 -11.99 -8.30
CA SER A 18 30.30 -11.45 -7.57
C SER A 18 29.04 -11.64 -8.41
N LEU A 19 28.05 -12.32 -7.86
CA LEU A 19 26.74 -12.47 -8.53
C LEU A 19 26.09 -11.09 -8.79
N ILE A 20 26.36 -10.10 -7.93
CA ILE A 20 25.86 -8.73 -8.14
C ILE A 20 26.44 -8.13 -9.42
N ALA A 21 27.73 -8.34 -9.70
CA ALA A 21 28.36 -7.86 -10.93
C ALA A 21 27.78 -8.56 -12.17
N ASP A 22 27.54 -9.88 -12.08
CA ASP A 22 26.92 -10.64 -13.17
C ASP A 22 25.48 -10.20 -13.43
N TRP A 23 24.68 -9.98 -12.39
CA TRP A 23 23.33 -9.45 -12.52
C TRP A 23 23.31 -8.03 -13.08
N GLN A 24 24.25 -7.17 -12.66
CA GLN A 24 24.39 -5.81 -13.22
C GLN A 24 24.73 -5.88 -14.71
N LYS A 25 25.66 -6.74 -15.10
CA LYS A 25 26.03 -6.96 -16.51
C LYS A 25 24.82 -7.45 -17.33
N GLN A 26 24.04 -8.37 -16.78
CA GLN A 26 22.80 -8.84 -17.44
C GLN A 26 21.75 -7.72 -17.53
N TYR A 27 21.54 -6.95 -16.46
CA TYR A 27 20.68 -5.78 -16.45
C TYR A 27 21.10 -4.80 -17.55
N ASP A 28 22.37 -4.43 -17.61
CA ASP A 28 22.91 -3.47 -18.59
C ASP A 28 22.74 -3.98 -20.03
N ALA A 29 22.96 -5.27 -20.25
CA ALA A 29 22.77 -5.89 -21.57
C ALA A 29 21.31 -5.81 -22.06
N TRP A 30 20.35 -5.86 -21.16
CA TRP A 30 18.91 -5.76 -21.49
C TRP A 30 18.38 -4.33 -21.36
N TYR A 31 18.97 -3.49 -20.55
CA TYR A 31 18.51 -2.13 -20.27
C TYR A 31 18.35 -1.30 -21.55
N TRP A 32 19.34 -1.35 -22.46
CA TRP A 32 19.31 -0.61 -23.72
C TRP A 32 18.32 -1.18 -24.74
N LYS A 33 17.87 -2.41 -24.54
CA LYS A 33 16.87 -3.11 -25.35
C LYS A 33 15.50 -3.09 -24.72
N SER A 34 15.39 -2.62 -23.49
CA SER A 34 14.14 -2.61 -22.74
C SER A 34 13.15 -1.59 -23.30
N PRO A 35 11.86 -1.83 -23.16
CA PRO A 35 10.81 -0.88 -23.53
C PRO A 35 10.80 0.30 -22.56
N ARG A 36 11.73 1.23 -22.76
CA ARG A 36 11.83 2.47 -21.99
C ARG A 36 10.85 3.55 -22.46
N ALA A 37 10.18 3.29 -23.57
CA ALA A 37 9.15 4.16 -24.08
C ALA A 37 8.05 4.36 -23.02
N GLY A 38 7.57 5.56 -22.89
CA GLY A 38 6.53 5.91 -21.93
C GLY A 38 6.10 7.35 -22.07
N VAL A 39 5.03 7.67 -21.37
CA VAL A 39 4.55 9.04 -21.21
C VAL A 39 5.32 9.67 -20.04
N GLU A 40 6.20 10.62 -20.41
CA GLU A 40 7.04 11.33 -19.45
C GLU A 40 6.46 12.71 -19.12
N ALA A 41 6.49 13.06 -17.85
CA ALA A 41 6.12 14.38 -17.33
C ALA A 41 4.84 14.97 -17.94
N PRO A 42 3.69 14.27 -17.93
CA PRO A 42 2.47 14.78 -18.54
C PRO A 42 2.01 16.06 -17.83
N ARG A 43 1.62 17.06 -18.61
CA ARG A 43 1.09 18.33 -18.15
C ARG A 43 -0.09 18.75 -18.99
N TRP A 44 -1.16 19.17 -18.33
CA TRP A 44 -2.32 19.75 -19.01
C TRP A 44 -2.30 21.27 -18.94
N SER A 45 -2.92 21.94 -19.90
CA SER A 45 -3.29 23.34 -19.76
C SER A 45 -4.27 23.51 -18.60
N GLU A 46 -4.42 24.74 -18.11
CA GLU A 46 -5.29 25.04 -16.95
C GLU A 46 -6.74 24.59 -17.19
N GLY A 47 -7.27 24.82 -18.38
CA GLY A 47 -8.61 24.36 -18.77
C GLY A 47 -8.69 22.91 -19.18
N GLY A 48 -7.61 22.11 -19.06
CA GLY A 48 -7.60 20.68 -19.40
C GLY A 48 -7.68 20.37 -20.89
N ARG A 49 -7.66 21.38 -21.77
CA ARG A 49 -7.90 21.25 -23.22
C ARG A 49 -6.72 20.65 -23.97
N THR A 50 -5.51 20.93 -23.52
CA THR A 50 -4.29 20.46 -24.17
C THR A 50 -3.44 19.67 -23.18
N LEU A 51 -3.03 18.47 -23.56
CA LEU A 51 -2.05 17.66 -22.83
C LEU A 51 -0.71 17.75 -23.56
N ALA A 52 0.34 18.13 -22.84
CA ALA A 52 1.74 17.98 -23.27
C ALA A 52 2.37 16.79 -22.55
N TYR A 53 3.16 16.01 -23.26
CA TYR A 53 3.94 14.91 -22.68
C TYR A 53 5.18 14.64 -23.49
N GLY A 54 6.23 14.17 -22.82
CA GLY A 54 7.38 13.59 -23.48
C GLY A 54 7.08 12.13 -23.85
N TRP A 55 7.35 11.75 -25.07
CA TRP A 55 7.38 10.35 -25.50
C TRP A 55 8.83 9.90 -25.64
N LEU A 56 9.28 9.08 -24.72
CA LEU A 56 10.60 8.48 -24.80
C LEU A 56 10.55 7.28 -25.74
N GLY A 57 10.98 7.49 -26.99
CA GLY A 57 11.05 6.45 -28.03
C GLY A 57 12.46 5.94 -28.27
N LYS A 58 12.65 5.12 -29.32
CA LYS A 58 13.96 4.59 -29.71
C LYS A 58 14.96 5.69 -30.13
N GLU A 59 14.45 6.78 -30.69
CA GLU A 59 15.26 7.90 -31.19
C GLU A 59 15.49 9.02 -30.19
N GLY A 60 14.98 8.83 -28.95
CA GLY A 60 15.10 9.79 -27.85
C GLY A 60 13.76 10.33 -27.37
N LEU A 61 13.80 11.45 -26.66
CA LEU A 61 12.64 12.10 -26.08
C LEU A 61 11.99 13.08 -27.06
N GLU A 62 10.79 12.77 -27.50
CA GLU A 62 9.95 13.65 -28.34
C GLU A 62 8.87 14.29 -27.47
N TRP A 63 8.67 15.59 -27.62
CA TRP A 63 7.58 16.30 -26.95
C TRP A 63 6.36 16.41 -27.87
N ARG A 64 5.22 15.96 -27.36
CA ARG A 64 3.96 15.87 -28.10
C ARG A 64 2.85 16.63 -27.38
N LEU A 65 1.94 17.18 -28.18
CA LEU A 65 0.70 17.79 -27.72
C LEU A 65 -0.49 16.99 -28.19
N VAL A 66 -1.49 16.89 -27.34
CA VAL A 66 -2.80 16.31 -27.66
C VAL A 66 -3.87 17.34 -27.37
N ASP A 67 -4.73 17.57 -28.33
CA ASP A 67 -6.00 18.24 -28.12
C ASP A 67 -6.94 17.23 -27.41
N CYS A 68 -7.30 17.50 -26.17
CA CYS A 68 -8.07 16.56 -25.34
C CYS A 68 -9.53 16.41 -25.76
N GLU A 69 -10.06 17.30 -26.59
CA GLU A 69 -11.43 17.22 -27.12
C GLU A 69 -11.49 16.36 -28.37
N THR A 70 -10.58 16.60 -29.30
CA THR A 70 -10.55 15.93 -30.63
C THR A 70 -9.66 14.69 -30.66
N GLY A 71 -8.74 14.54 -29.70
CA GLY A 71 -7.72 13.48 -29.69
C GLY A 71 -6.58 13.71 -30.68
N LYS A 72 -6.50 14.87 -31.33
CA LYS A 72 -5.50 15.14 -32.37
C LYS A 72 -4.12 15.32 -31.76
N LEU A 73 -3.17 14.45 -32.15
CA LEU A 73 -1.76 14.54 -31.80
C LEU A 73 -0.99 15.42 -32.77
N ARG A 74 -0.01 16.15 -32.23
CA ARG A 74 1.01 16.89 -32.99
C ARG A 74 2.31 17.02 -32.19
N PRO A 75 3.46 17.28 -32.86
CA PRO A 75 4.67 17.70 -32.17
C PRO A 75 4.41 18.97 -31.32
N ALA A 76 5.06 19.08 -30.19
CA ALA A 76 4.96 20.28 -29.37
C ALA A 76 5.63 21.49 -30.02
N PHE A 77 6.70 21.24 -30.74
CA PHE A 77 7.48 22.23 -31.50
C PHE A 77 8.29 21.54 -32.59
N ASP A 78 8.79 22.32 -33.55
CA ASP A 78 9.81 21.86 -34.51
C ASP A 78 11.19 21.85 -33.82
N PRO A 79 11.90 20.69 -33.75
CA PRO A 79 13.19 20.61 -33.07
C PRO A 79 14.28 21.53 -33.63
N GLY A 80 14.32 21.69 -34.97
CA GLY A 80 15.32 22.53 -35.60
C GLY A 80 15.08 24.01 -35.36
N ALA A 81 13.81 24.44 -35.41
CA ALA A 81 13.42 25.81 -35.08
C ALA A 81 13.71 26.15 -33.61
N LEU A 82 13.40 25.24 -32.67
CA LEU A 82 13.65 25.47 -31.25
C LEU A 82 15.15 25.52 -30.92
N SER A 83 15.99 24.69 -31.56
CA SER A 83 17.46 24.75 -31.39
C SER A 83 18.01 26.09 -31.87
N LYS A 84 17.50 26.64 -33.01
CA LYS A 84 17.86 27.97 -33.49
C LYS A 84 17.39 29.07 -32.53
N ALA A 85 16.20 28.93 -31.94
CA ALA A 85 15.67 29.87 -30.96
C ALA A 85 16.54 29.96 -29.68
N PHE A 86 17.04 28.83 -29.19
CA PHE A 86 18.02 28.83 -28.09
C PHE A 86 19.34 29.49 -28.47
N ALA A 87 19.86 29.20 -29.65
CA ALA A 87 21.09 29.83 -30.14
C ALA A 87 20.94 31.36 -30.27
N SER A 88 19.75 31.83 -30.66
CA SER A 88 19.44 33.26 -30.80
C SER A 88 19.21 33.93 -29.41
N LEU A 89 18.68 33.20 -28.43
CA LEU A 89 18.36 33.76 -27.11
C LEU A 89 19.63 34.01 -26.28
N ASP A 90 20.51 33.02 -26.19
CA ASP A 90 21.67 33.03 -25.27
C ASP A 90 22.95 32.38 -25.84
N GLY A 91 22.99 32.13 -27.13
CA GLY A 91 24.13 31.50 -27.82
C GLY A 91 24.26 30.00 -27.58
N ARG A 92 23.32 29.37 -26.89
CA ARG A 92 23.35 27.95 -26.48
C ARG A 92 23.14 27.04 -27.70
N LYS A 93 24.11 26.17 -27.97
CA LYS A 93 23.95 25.09 -28.97
C LYS A 93 23.24 23.92 -28.29
N VAL A 94 22.00 23.66 -28.67
CA VAL A 94 21.17 22.59 -28.11
C VAL A 94 21.09 21.42 -29.09
N ASP A 95 21.41 20.20 -28.58
CA ASP A 95 21.14 18.96 -29.30
C ASP A 95 19.66 18.58 -29.15
N PRO A 96 18.88 18.45 -30.22
CA PRO A 96 17.48 18.00 -30.16
C PRO A 96 17.24 16.66 -29.49
N ARG A 97 18.29 15.85 -29.28
CA ARG A 97 18.22 14.60 -28.53
C ARG A 97 18.43 14.80 -27.04
N ASN A 98 18.89 15.98 -26.59
CA ASN A 98 19.18 16.28 -25.19
C ASN A 98 18.80 17.73 -24.86
N TRP A 99 17.51 17.98 -24.68
CA TRP A 99 16.95 19.29 -24.37
C TRP A 99 17.41 19.79 -23.00
N PRO A 100 17.60 21.13 -22.83
CA PRO A 100 17.94 21.73 -21.54
C PRO A 100 16.77 21.75 -20.55
N PHE A 101 15.57 21.34 -20.96
CA PHE A 101 14.37 21.24 -20.14
C PHE A 101 13.90 19.78 -20.04
N ARG A 102 13.14 19.50 -18.98
CA ARG A 102 12.57 18.18 -18.67
C ARG A 102 11.05 18.17 -18.58
N ARG A 103 10.44 19.34 -18.67
CA ARG A 103 8.98 19.51 -18.61
C ARG A 103 8.53 20.51 -19.65
N VAL A 104 7.38 20.23 -20.26
CA VAL A 104 6.68 21.12 -21.19
C VAL A 104 5.27 21.29 -20.68
N ALA A 105 4.88 22.52 -20.33
CA ALA A 105 3.54 22.84 -19.88
C ALA A 105 2.80 23.67 -20.95
N PRO A 106 1.66 23.20 -21.43
CA PRO A 106 0.84 23.97 -22.38
C PRO A 106 -0.04 24.96 -21.62
N PHE A 107 -0.32 26.10 -22.25
CA PHE A 107 -1.25 27.10 -21.77
C PHE A 107 -2.42 27.26 -22.74
N ASP A 108 -3.59 27.69 -22.23
CA ASP A 108 -4.81 27.82 -23.05
C ASP A 108 -4.69 28.92 -24.11
N ASP A 109 -3.78 29.88 -23.93
CA ASP A 109 -3.41 30.85 -24.93
C ASP A 109 -2.49 30.31 -26.04
N GLY A 110 -2.09 29.03 -25.90
CA GLY A 110 -1.30 28.25 -26.88
C GLY A 110 0.21 28.47 -26.77
N ARG A 111 0.71 29.20 -25.79
CA ARG A 111 2.13 29.22 -25.44
C ARG A 111 2.51 27.93 -24.72
N LEU A 112 3.81 27.63 -24.77
CA LEU A 112 4.39 26.52 -24.00
C LEU A 112 5.41 27.09 -23.00
N ARG A 113 5.41 26.54 -21.78
CA ARG A 113 6.47 26.74 -20.81
C ARG A 113 7.38 25.52 -20.83
N LEU A 114 8.65 25.76 -21.13
CA LEU A 114 9.72 24.77 -21.10
C LEU A 114 10.50 24.97 -19.82
N GLU A 115 10.75 23.93 -19.01
CA GLU A 115 11.39 24.14 -17.72
C GLU A 115 12.23 22.93 -17.25
N ASN A 116 13.26 23.22 -16.48
CA ASN A 116 13.96 22.27 -15.61
C ASN A 116 13.92 22.79 -14.16
N ASP A 117 14.74 22.23 -13.27
CA ASP A 117 14.74 22.61 -11.86
C ASP A 117 15.41 23.97 -11.57
N LYS A 118 16.05 24.59 -12.58
CA LYS A 118 16.83 25.84 -12.43
C LYS A 118 16.37 26.95 -13.37
N GLU A 119 15.91 26.62 -14.57
CA GLU A 119 15.61 27.56 -15.63
C GLU A 119 14.26 27.26 -16.24
N ALA A 120 13.59 28.31 -16.74
CA ALA A 120 12.36 28.19 -17.50
C ALA A 120 12.32 29.17 -18.67
N TRP A 121 11.60 28.81 -19.72
CA TRP A 121 11.45 29.60 -20.93
C TRP A 121 10.00 29.57 -21.43
N TRP A 122 9.59 30.68 -22.06
CA TRP A 122 8.35 30.76 -22.80
C TRP A 122 8.60 30.56 -24.28
N LEU A 123 7.90 29.62 -24.90
CA LEU A 123 7.84 29.44 -26.35
C LEU A 123 6.49 29.94 -26.86
N GLY A 124 6.51 31.01 -27.63
CA GLY A 124 5.32 31.60 -28.27
C GLY A 124 4.82 30.77 -29.45
N LYS A 125 3.59 31.01 -29.88
CA LYS A 125 3.02 30.39 -31.11
C LYS A 125 3.80 30.77 -32.36
N ASP A 126 4.43 31.94 -32.35
CA ASP A 126 5.29 32.46 -33.42
C ASP A 126 6.69 31.80 -33.45
N GLY A 127 6.95 30.87 -32.53
CA GLY A 127 8.25 30.22 -32.37
C GLY A 127 9.29 31.04 -31.60
N ARG A 128 8.95 32.22 -31.09
CA ARG A 128 9.87 33.06 -30.33
C ARG A 128 10.07 32.46 -28.92
N LEU A 129 11.34 32.31 -28.54
CA LEU A 129 11.74 31.85 -27.20
C LEU A 129 12.18 33.04 -26.35
N THR A 130 11.72 33.11 -25.12
CA THR A 130 12.11 34.11 -24.12
C THR A 130 12.38 33.45 -22.78
N ALA A 131 13.32 33.97 -22.00
CA ALA A 131 13.52 33.51 -20.63
C ALA A 131 12.28 33.82 -19.79
N ALA A 132 11.85 32.88 -18.96
CA ALA A 132 10.76 33.08 -18.01
C ALA A 132 11.33 33.52 -16.67
N THR A 133 10.91 34.72 -16.21
CA THR A 133 11.30 35.31 -14.93
C THR A 133 10.20 35.16 -13.88
N ASP A 134 9.05 34.67 -14.28
CA ASP A 134 7.86 34.46 -13.48
C ASP A 134 7.76 33.03 -12.93
N THR A 135 7.20 32.89 -11.75
CA THR A 135 6.82 31.62 -11.15
C THR A 135 5.34 31.35 -11.42
N VAL A 136 5.00 30.91 -12.62
CA VAL A 136 3.61 30.51 -12.91
C VAL A 136 3.38 29.10 -12.41
N PRO A 137 2.43 28.87 -11.49
CA PRO A 137 2.08 27.52 -11.07
C PRO A 137 1.51 26.73 -12.24
N VAL A 138 2.17 25.66 -12.62
CA VAL A 138 1.58 24.67 -13.55
C VAL A 138 0.73 23.73 -12.71
N PRO A 139 -0.58 23.63 -12.98
CA PRO A 139 -1.44 22.74 -12.23
C PRO A 139 -0.90 21.30 -12.28
N PRO A 140 -0.65 20.67 -11.13
CA PRO A 140 -0.30 19.25 -11.13
C PRO A 140 -1.47 18.40 -11.61
N ALA A 141 -1.22 17.17 -12.05
CA ALA A 141 -2.27 16.18 -12.22
C ALA A 141 -3.12 16.08 -10.95
N ALA A 142 -4.43 15.90 -11.11
CA ALA A 142 -5.31 15.80 -9.94
C ALA A 142 -4.91 14.61 -9.07
N LYS A 143 -4.72 14.87 -7.78
CA LYS A 143 -4.43 13.82 -6.81
C LYS A 143 -5.65 12.94 -6.60
N LEU A 144 -5.43 11.67 -6.28
CA LEU A 144 -6.48 10.78 -5.80
C LEU A 144 -6.99 11.29 -4.44
N ASP A 145 -8.30 11.36 -4.28
CA ASP A 145 -8.89 11.78 -3.01
C ASP A 145 -8.91 10.56 -2.07
N GLY A 146 -7.93 10.46 -1.20
CA GLY A 146 -8.04 9.56 -0.05
C GLY A 146 -9.17 10.03 0.84
N GLY A 147 -10.18 9.20 1.09
CA GLY A 147 -11.41 9.43 1.86
C GLY A 147 -11.43 10.72 2.69
N SER A 148 -11.97 11.77 2.10
CA SER A 148 -12.08 13.09 2.73
C SER A 148 -13.45 13.22 3.38
N ARG A 149 -13.47 13.74 4.60
CA ARG A 149 -14.73 14.16 5.24
C ARG A 149 -14.98 15.63 4.96
N THR A 150 -16.26 15.99 4.92
CA THR A 150 -16.63 17.40 5.05
C THR A 150 -16.03 17.99 6.32
N ALA A 151 -15.67 19.26 6.26
CA ALA A 151 -15.18 19.96 7.43
C ALA A 151 -16.22 19.90 8.56
N ASN A 152 -15.74 19.75 9.81
CA ASN A 152 -16.58 19.87 10.99
C ASN A 152 -17.31 21.22 10.97
N ALA A 153 -18.63 21.19 11.06
CA ALA A 153 -19.45 22.39 11.13
C ALA A 153 -19.27 23.16 12.46
N GLY A 154 -18.81 22.46 13.51
CA GLY A 154 -18.43 23.07 14.77
C GLY A 154 -17.10 23.79 14.69
N LYS A 155 -16.83 24.66 15.66
CA LYS A 155 -15.52 25.32 15.82
C LYS A 155 -14.71 24.66 16.92
N GLU A 156 -13.47 24.33 16.61
CA GLU A 156 -12.50 23.90 17.62
C GLU A 156 -11.86 25.11 18.29
N GLY A 157 -11.78 25.05 19.62
CA GLY A 157 -11.16 26.10 20.38
C GLY A 157 -11.75 26.27 21.76
N LEU A 158 -11.13 27.09 22.59
CA LEU A 158 -11.58 27.35 23.94
C LEU A 158 -12.77 28.32 23.99
N ARG A 159 -13.05 29.07 22.94
CA ARG A 159 -14.14 30.07 22.85
C ARG A 159 -15.30 29.56 22.04
N ALA A 160 -16.50 29.90 22.47
CA ALA A 160 -17.73 29.60 21.73
C ALA A 160 -17.74 30.34 20.38
N PRO A 161 -18.33 29.72 19.33
CA PRO A 161 -18.49 30.37 18.02
C PRO A 161 -19.47 31.54 18.03
N VAL A 162 -20.40 31.53 18.99
CA VAL A 162 -21.43 32.59 19.21
C VAL A 162 -21.42 32.97 20.67
N GLY A 163 -21.46 34.27 20.95
CA GLY A 163 -21.35 34.78 22.31
C GLY A 163 -19.91 34.94 22.80
N ARG A 164 -19.72 35.05 24.12
CA ARG A 164 -18.42 35.28 24.76
C ARG A 164 -18.03 34.16 25.73
N ALA A 165 -18.75 33.04 25.70
CA ALA A 165 -18.48 31.90 26.55
C ALA A 165 -17.16 31.22 26.21
N ARG A 166 -16.48 30.69 27.22
CA ARG A 166 -15.23 29.96 27.07
C ARG A 166 -15.13 28.73 27.97
N VAL A 167 -14.36 27.77 27.49
CA VAL A 167 -13.96 26.55 28.24
C VAL A 167 -12.47 26.61 28.53
N GLU A 168 -12.08 26.22 29.73
CA GLU A 168 -10.68 26.06 30.12
C GLU A 168 -10.47 24.63 30.65
N LEU A 169 -9.32 24.08 30.34
CA LEU A 169 -8.87 22.81 30.91
C LEU A 169 -7.74 23.10 31.89
N ARG A 170 -7.95 22.81 33.18
CA ARG A 170 -6.96 23.01 34.25
C ARG A 170 -6.80 21.70 34.99
N ASP A 171 -5.59 21.19 35.05
CA ASP A 171 -5.27 19.91 35.74
C ASP A 171 -6.15 18.72 35.38
N GLY A 172 -6.71 18.74 34.16
CA GLY A 172 -7.62 17.71 33.67
C GLY A 172 -9.07 17.91 34.02
N ASP A 173 -9.44 18.99 34.74
CA ASP A 173 -10.82 19.40 34.99
C ASP A 173 -11.33 20.34 33.91
N VAL A 174 -12.65 20.40 33.76
CA VAL A 174 -13.34 21.30 32.82
C VAL A 174 -13.87 22.51 33.58
N TYR A 175 -13.43 23.70 33.18
CA TYR A 175 -13.94 24.98 33.67
C TYR A 175 -14.66 25.72 32.56
N PHE A 176 -15.70 26.46 32.93
CA PHE A 176 -16.54 27.21 32.00
C PHE A 176 -16.81 28.61 32.52
N SER A 177 -16.80 29.59 31.63
CA SER A 177 -17.23 30.96 31.85
C SER A 177 -18.21 31.38 30.79
N GLU A 178 -19.32 32.04 31.19
CA GLU A 178 -20.32 32.59 30.28
C GLU A 178 -19.80 33.83 29.52
N ASP A 179 -18.84 34.53 30.08
CA ASP A 179 -18.20 35.71 29.48
C ASP A 179 -16.72 35.71 29.85
N GLU A 180 -15.87 36.22 28.94
CA GLU A 180 -14.44 36.32 29.16
C GLU A 180 -14.05 37.16 30.39
N GLY A 181 -14.89 38.15 30.77
CA GLY A 181 -14.70 38.97 31.96
C GLY A 181 -15.12 38.34 33.26
N LEU A 182 -15.76 37.18 33.22
CA LEU A 182 -16.23 36.47 34.42
C LEU A 182 -15.28 35.34 34.84
N PRO A 183 -15.18 35.08 36.16
CA PRO A 183 -14.40 33.95 36.63
C PRO A 183 -14.94 32.63 36.08
N ALA A 184 -14.06 31.79 35.56
CA ALA A 184 -14.44 30.44 35.17
C ALA A 184 -14.74 29.57 36.40
N ARG A 185 -15.91 28.95 36.42
CA ARG A 185 -16.30 27.97 37.47
C ARG A 185 -16.01 26.57 37.01
N ARG A 186 -15.66 25.68 37.93
CA ARG A 186 -15.48 24.25 37.63
C ARG A 186 -16.83 23.65 37.21
N LEU A 187 -16.87 23.14 36.02
CA LEU A 187 -18.07 22.52 35.45
C LEU A 187 -18.09 21.01 35.67
N LYS A 188 -16.96 20.39 35.52
CA LYS A 188 -16.80 18.97 35.75
C LYS A 188 -15.41 18.67 36.27
N GLU A 189 -15.36 17.94 37.39
CA GLU A 189 -14.15 17.36 37.89
C GLU A 189 -13.72 16.18 37.02
N ARG A 190 -12.41 16.02 36.85
CA ARG A 190 -11.85 14.82 36.20
C ARG A 190 -12.36 13.56 36.90
N PRO A 191 -12.46 12.43 36.18
CA PRO A 191 -12.77 11.17 36.85
C PRO A 191 -11.80 10.86 38.00
N ALA A 192 -12.26 10.11 38.99
CA ALA A 192 -11.54 9.89 40.26
C ALA A 192 -10.19 9.16 40.10
N ASP A 193 -9.95 8.47 38.99
CA ASP A 193 -8.65 7.86 38.71
C ASP A 193 -7.65 8.96 38.31
N ALA A 194 -6.51 8.98 39.01
CA ALA A 194 -5.45 9.98 38.82
C ALA A 194 -4.90 10.02 37.35
N THR A 195 -5.10 8.95 36.57
CA THR A 195 -4.71 8.87 35.17
C THR A 195 -5.76 9.45 34.22
N ASP A 196 -7.00 9.64 34.70
CA ASP A 196 -8.10 10.15 33.89
C ASP A 196 -8.11 11.68 33.89
N ARG A 197 -8.23 12.28 32.70
CA ARG A 197 -8.30 13.72 32.53
C ARG A 197 -9.11 14.10 31.31
N PHE A 198 -9.71 15.27 31.33
CA PHE A 198 -10.29 15.88 30.14
C PHE A 198 -9.21 16.50 29.27
N VAL A 199 -9.32 16.33 27.95
CA VAL A 199 -8.37 16.82 26.95
C VAL A 199 -9.10 17.44 25.76
N GLY A 200 -8.43 18.43 25.13
CA GLY A 200 -8.89 19.06 23.89
C GLY A 200 -8.55 18.24 22.65
N PRO A 201 -8.95 18.78 21.48
CA PRO A 201 -9.60 20.08 21.31
C PRO A 201 -11.05 20.10 21.84
N VAL A 202 -11.51 21.28 22.25
CA VAL A 202 -12.93 21.53 22.56
C VAL A 202 -13.66 21.75 21.24
N SER A 203 -14.66 20.96 20.96
CA SER A 203 -15.50 21.07 19.76
C SER A 203 -16.85 21.68 20.15
N TRP A 204 -17.14 22.88 19.64
CA TRP A 204 -18.37 23.60 19.89
C TRP A 204 -19.46 23.28 18.87
N ALA A 205 -20.69 23.12 19.33
CA ALA A 205 -21.84 23.18 18.46
C ALA A 205 -21.94 24.56 17.79
N PRO A 206 -22.45 24.65 16.54
CA PRO A 206 -22.53 25.92 15.81
C PRO A 206 -23.30 27.04 16.54
N ASP A 207 -24.29 26.66 17.36
CA ASP A 207 -25.11 27.60 18.13
C ASP A 207 -24.45 28.08 19.44
N GLY A 208 -23.28 27.53 19.80
CA GLY A 208 -22.55 27.85 21.04
C GLY A 208 -23.23 27.37 22.32
N LYS A 209 -24.32 26.59 22.27
CA LYS A 209 -25.04 26.09 23.44
C LYS A 209 -24.55 24.77 24.00
N HIS A 210 -23.76 24.05 23.21
CA HIS A 210 -23.14 22.81 23.58
C HIS A 210 -21.70 22.77 23.15
N PHE A 211 -20.88 22.02 23.86
CA PHE A 211 -19.53 21.70 23.43
C PHE A 211 -19.19 20.25 23.79
N ALA A 212 -18.20 19.71 23.13
CA ALA A 212 -17.75 18.35 23.31
C ALA A 212 -16.23 18.30 23.46
N LEU A 213 -15.74 17.31 24.20
CA LEU A 213 -14.34 17.03 24.36
C LEU A 213 -14.14 15.56 24.78
N TRP A 214 -12.91 15.14 24.86
CA TRP A 214 -12.54 13.80 25.29
C TRP A 214 -12.16 13.75 26.76
N SER A 215 -12.56 12.70 27.48
CA SER A 215 -11.77 12.24 28.60
C SER A 215 -10.81 11.15 28.15
N GLU A 216 -9.58 11.18 28.66
CA GLU A 216 -8.55 10.16 28.43
C GLU A 216 -8.18 9.48 29.71
N ARG A 217 -8.20 8.14 29.71
CA ARG A 217 -7.49 7.31 30.69
C ARG A 217 -6.15 6.94 30.08
N ARG A 218 -5.11 7.68 30.48
CA ARG A 218 -3.76 7.47 29.92
C ARG A 218 -3.16 6.17 30.41
N GLN A 219 -2.50 5.48 29.50
CA GLN A 219 -1.70 4.31 29.78
C GLN A 219 -0.26 4.57 29.35
N ALA A 220 0.67 3.93 30.05
CA ALA A 220 2.07 3.95 29.65
C ALA A 220 2.24 3.20 28.33
N VAL A 221 2.90 3.84 27.38
CA VAL A 221 3.25 3.22 26.11
C VAL A 221 4.56 2.47 26.27
N ARG A 222 4.58 1.20 25.84
CA ARG A 222 5.81 0.40 25.82
C ARG A 222 6.85 1.07 24.93
N LYS A 223 8.11 1.09 25.41
CA LYS A 223 9.24 1.58 24.65
C LYS A 223 10.00 0.41 24.02
N TYR A 224 10.39 0.59 22.77
CA TYR A 224 11.29 -0.30 22.06
C TYR A 224 12.61 0.42 21.78
N ARG A 225 13.71 -0.20 22.19
CA ARG A 225 15.06 0.35 22.04
C ARG A 225 15.68 -0.15 20.75
N VAL A 226 15.86 0.75 19.81
CA VAL A 226 16.52 0.51 18.52
C VAL A 226 17.98 0.90 18.63
N VAL A 227 18.87 -0.03 18.30
CA VAL A 227 20.33 0.18 18.31
C VAL A 227 20.84 0.25 16.88
N ASN A 228 21.70 1.21 16.59
CA ASN A 228 22.44 1.32 15.34
C ASN A 228 23.95 1.35 15.66
N SER A 229 24.61 0.22 15.59
CA SER A 229 26.03 0.09 15.93
C SER A 229 26.95 0.84 14.96
N VAL A 230 26.55 0.99 13.69
CA VAL A 230 27.33 1.69 12.67
C VAL A 230 27.42 3.18 12.96
N LYS A 231 26.32 3.77 13.46
CA LYS A 231 26.27 5.20 13.85
C LYS A 231 26.61 5.44 15.30
N GLY A 232 26.69 4.40 16.14
CA GLY A 232 26.80 4.53 17.58
C GLY A 232 25.57 5.14 18.25
N GLU A 233 24.40 5.01 17.63
CA GLU A 233 23.15 5.63 18.06
C GLU A 233 22.22 4.62 18.74
N THR A 234 21.52 5.07 19.77
CA THR A 234 20.40 4.34 20.37
C THR A 234 19.18 5.25 20.44
N LYS A 235 18.04 4.75 19.98
CA LYS A 235 16.77 5.48 19.97
C LYS A 235 15.69 4.64 20.63
N GLU A 236 14.85 5.27 21.47
CA GLU A 236 13.62 4.67 21.96
C GLU A 236 12.43 5.16 21.15
N ILE A 237 11.56 4.23 20.74
CA ILE A 237 10.32 4.51 20.04
C ILE A 237 9.14 3.90 20.78
N ASP A 238 7.96 4.49 20.62
CA ASP A 238 6.71 3.92 21.09
C ASP A 238 6.36 2.65 20.31
N TYR A 239 6.07 1.56 21.03
CA TYR A 239 5.87 0.27 20.39
C TYR A 239 4.93 -0.63 21.20
N ASP A 240 3.62 -0.36 21.10
CA ASP A 240 2.61 -1.20 21.74
C ASP A 240 2.61 -2.61 21.12
N LYS A 241 2.54 -3.61 21.99
CA LYS A 241 2.41 -5.03 21.60
C LYS A 241 1.00 -5.54 21.90
N PRO A 242 0.57 -6.65 21.27
CA PRO A 242 -0.73 -7.26 21.56
C PRO A 242 -0.93 -7.49 23.05
N GLY A 243 -2.10 -7.10 23.53
CA GLY A 243 -2.43 -7.19 24.95
C GLY A 243 -2.00 -6.01 25.81
N ASP A 244 -1.08 -5.15 25.37
CA ASP A 244 -0.68 -3.97 26.15
C ASP A 244 -1.89 -3.06 26.42
N PRO A 245 -1.96 -2.42 27.57
CA PRO A 245 -2.98 -1.43 27.85
C PRO A 245 -2.84 -0.24 26.89
N ARG A 246 -3.96 0.33 26.47
CA ARG A 246 -3.99 1.51 25.60
C ARG A 246 -4.72 2.65 26.27
N THR A 247 -4.34 3.88 25.94
CA THR A 247 -5.10 5.06 26.30
C THR A 247 -6.53 4.93 25.78
N GLU A 248 -7.48 4.94 26.69
CA GLU A 248 -8.92 4.89 26.38
C GLU A 248 -9.47 6.31 26.31
N ARG A 249 -10.31 6.59 25.28
CA ARG A 249 -10.98 7.89 25.12
C ARG A 249 -12.49 7.71 25.22
N THR A 250 -13.13 8.60 25.96
CA THR A 250 -14.58 8.70 26.06
C THR A 250 -15.03 10.09 25.59
N ALA A 251 -15.96 10.14 24.65
CA ALA A 251 -16.56 11.39 24.21
C ALA A 251 -17.53 11.93 25.24
N TRP A 252 -17.48 13.22 25.51
CA TRP A 252 -18.38 13.92 26.41
C TRP A 252 -19.04 15.09 25.70
N VAL A 253 -20.34 15.29 25.98
CA VAL A 253 -21.09 16.48 25.59
C VAL A 253 -21.44 17.26 26.84
N PHE A 254 -21.30 18.57 26.78
CA PHE A 254 -21.61 19.50 27.86
C PHE A 254 -22.61 20.54 27.36
N GLN A 255 -23.52 20.93 28.24
CA GLN A 255 -24.35 22.13 28.04
C GLN A 255 -23.57 23.38 28.49
N ALA A 256 -23.61 24.43 27.68
CA ALA A 256 -22.91 25.68 27.98
C ALA A 256 -23.53 26.48 29.14
N ASP A 257 -24.68 26.07 29.66
CA ASP A 257 -25.28 26.59 30.89
C ASP A 257 -24.79 25.87 32.17
N GLY A 258 -23.99 24.82 31.97
CA GLY A 258 -23.42 24.03 33.07
C GLY A 258 -24.38 23.09 33.78
N LYS A 259 -25.59 22.89 33.27
CA LYS A 259 -26.61 22.06 33.93
C LYS A 259 -26.60 20.60 33.50
N GLY A 260 -25.74 20.24 32.53
CA GLY A 260 -25.68 18.87 32.08
C GLY A 260 -24.38 18.48 31.37
N ALA A 261 -23.96 17.24 31.59
CA ALA A 261 -22.89 16.60 30.86
C ALA A 261 -23.23 15.11 30.63
N ALA A 262 -22.91 14.57 29.46
CA ALA A 262 -23.20 13.19 29.11
C ALA A 262 -21.96 12.53 28.46
N ALA A 263 -21.49 11.45 29.08
CA ALA A 263 -20.46 10.59 28.52
C ALA A 263 -21.07 9.62 27.49
N CYS A 264 -20.32 9.28 26.47
CA CYS A 264 -20.67 8.17 25.57
C CYS A 264 -20.58 6.85 26.36
N PRO A 265 -21.66 6.07 26.45
CA PRO A 265 -21.64 4.78 27.11
C PRO A 265 -20.68 3.80 26.43
N SER A 266 -19.89 3.08 27.21
CA SER A 266 -18.87 2.17 26.70
C SER A 266 -19.44 0.93 25.98
N ASP A 267 -20.69 0.56 26.23
CA ASP A 267 -21.38 -0.55 25.56
C ASP A 267 -21.70 -0.23 24.08
N LEU A 268 -21.80 1.05 23.72
CA LEU A 268 -22.02 1.45 22.33
C LEU A 268 -20.80 1.19 21.45
N THR A 269 -19.60 1.39 21.95
CA THR A 269 -18.36 1.28 21.17
C THR A 269 -17.55 0.03 21.52
N GLY A 270 -17.68 -0.47 22.74
CA GLY A 270 -16.72 -1.36 23.37
C GLY A 270 -15.38 -0.64 23.63
N LYS A 271 -14.34 -1.39 24.01
CA LYS A 271 -12.97 -0.84 24.05
C LYS A 271 -12.54 -0.46 22.66
N THR A 272 -12.06 0.77 22.48
CA THR A 272 -11.70 1.29 21.17
C THR A 272 -10.21 1.12 20.89
N TYR A 273 -9.88 0.78 19.63
CA TYR A 273 -8.53 0.90 19.08
C TYR A 273 -8.25 2.35 18.68
N ALA A 274 -9.20 2.98 18.00
CA ALA A 274 -9.13 4.36 17.56
C ALA A 274 -10.50 5.03 17.62
N THR A 275 -10.47 6.32 17.82
CA THR A 275 -11.62 7.22 17.68
C THR A 275 -11.22 8.38 16.78
N ASP A 276 -12.17 8.91 16.04
CA ASP A 276 -11.97 10.09 15.21
C ASP A 276 -12.42 11.35 15.95
N ARG A 277 -12.34 12.49 15.28
CA ARG A 277 -12.74 13.78 15.85
C ARG A 277 -14.23 13.81 16.22
N LEU A 278 -14.61 14.83 16.98
CA LEU A 278 -15.98 15.12 17.41
C LEU A 278 -16.61 16.07 16.40
N ASP A 279 -17.53 15.58 15.58
CA ASP A 279 -18.16 16.31 14.48
C ASP A 279 -19.60 16.71 14.82
N TRP A 280 -19.92 18.01 14.80
CA TRP A 280 -21.27 18.53 14.95
C TRP A 280 -22.00 18.61 13.61
N SER A 281 -23.31 18.34 13.62
CA SER A 281 -24.19 18.72 12.50
C SER A 281 -24.30 20.23 12.40
N ALA A 282 -24.62 20.76 11.20
CA ALA A 282 -24.69 22.21 10.96
C ALA A 282 -25.78 22.91 11.81
N ASP A 283 -26.85 22.18 12.13
CA ASP A 283 -27.93 22.65 13.02
C ASP A 283 -27.58 22.51 14.53
N GLY A 284 -26.40 21.95 14.86
CA GLY A 284 -25.98 21.72 16.24
C GLY A 284 -26.73 20.62 16.99
N ARG A 285 -27.60 19.88 16.31
CA ARG A 285 -28.44 18.85 16.95
C ARG A 285 -27.67 17.58 17.28
N PHE A 286 -26.81 17.13 16.36
CA PHE A 286 -26.08 15.87 16.53
C PHE A 286 -24.59 16.10 16.70
N LEU A 287 -24.00 15.48 17.71
CA LEU A 287 -22.57 15.24 17.79
C LEU A 287 -22.30 13.81 17.34
N ARG A 288 -21.34 13.61 16.44
CA ARG A 288 -20.97 12.30 15.90
C ARG A 288 -19.47 12.05 16.10
N THR A 289 -19.11 10.80 16.36
CA THR A 289 -17.72 10.36 16.29
C THR A 289 -17.65 8.94 15.75
N GLU A 290 -16.62 8.68 14.95
CA GLU A 290 -16.34 7.36 14.39
C GLU A 290 -15.38 6.62 15.30
N TYR A 291 -15.58 5.31 15.44
CA TYR A 291 -14.73 4.46 16.27
C TYR A 291 -14.34 3.17 15.54
N ILE A 292 -13.17 2.64 15.89
CA ILE A 292 -12.74 1.28 15.59
C ILE A 292 -12.63 0.54 16.91
N ARG A 293 -13.32 -0.59 17.04
CA ARG A 293 -13.24 -1.45 18.23
C ARG A 293 -11.89 -2.15 18.30
N ARG A 294 -11.34 -2.28 19.47
CA ARG A 294 -10.11 -3.05 19.69
C ARG A 294 -10.33 -4.53 19.32
N GLY A 295 -9.32 -5.16 18.71
CA GLY A 295 -9.47 -6.47 18.09
C GLY A 295 -10.16 -6.44 16.73
N PHE A 296 -10.53 -5.22 16.25
CA PHE A 296 -11.05 -4.95 14.91
C PHE A 296 -12.35 -5.69 14.54
N THR A 297 -13.12 -6.11 15.52
CA THR A 297 -14.41 -6.79 15.30
C THR A 297 -15.58 -5.82 15.07
N GLY A 298 -15.32 -4.53 15.12
CA GLY A 298 -16.34 -3.50 14.90
C GLY A 298 -15.76 -2.17 14.47
N HIS A 299 -16.51 -1.48 13.62
CA HIS A 299 -16.24 -0.13 13.12
C HIS A 299 -17.57 0.58 12.94
N GLY A 300 -17.69 1.82 13.38
CA GLY A 300 -18.97 2.51 13.27
C GLY A 300 -18.97 3.97 13.71
N ILE A 301 -20.17 4.53 13.78
CA ILE A 301 -20.43 5.90 14.24
C ILE A 301 -21.37 5.84 15.43
N VAL A 302 -21.03 6.54 16.51
CA VAL A 302 -21.95 6.87 17.59
C VAL A 302 -22.36 8.33 17.49
N ALA A 303 -23.60 8.63 17.87
CA ALA A 303 -24.15 9.97 17.85
C ALA A 303 -24.83 10.32 19.17
N TYR A 304 -24.65 11.56 19.60
CA TYR A 304 -25.43 12.19 20.67
C TYR A 304 -26.46 13.11 20.06
N ASP A 305 -27.73 12.93 20.43
CA ASP A 305 -28.83 13.82 20.04
C ASP A 305 -29.12 14.79 21.20
N VAL A 306 -28.89 16.07 20.97
CA VAL A 306 -29.12 17.16 21.94
C VAL A 306 -30.57 17.22 22.37
N LYS A 307 -31.52 16.90 21.48
CA LYS A 307 -32.97 16.95 21.75
C LYS A 307 -33.39 15.86 22.74
N THR A 308 -32.92 14.63 22.52
CA THR A 308 -33.26 13.49 23.40
C THR A 308 -32.29 13.35 24.56
N ARG A 309 -31.16 14.10 24.54
CA ARG A 309 -30.06 14.04 25.53
C ARG A 309 -29.45 12.65 25.67
N GLY A 310 -29.40 11.90 24.57
CA GLY A 310 -28.97 10.50 24.58
C GLY A 310 -27.94 10.16 23.51
N TRP A 311 -27.07 9.24 23.85
CA TRP A 311 -26.14 8.59 22.92
C TRP A 311 -26.80 7.37 22.28
N ARG A 312 -26.49 7.11 21.03
CA ARG A 312 -26.91 5.91 20.33
C ARG A 312 -25.87 5.46 19.31
N LYS A 313 -25.85 4.18 19.00
CA LYS A 313 -25.12 3.64 17.86
C LYS A 313 -25.89 4.07 16.61
N LEU A 314 -25.22 4.85 15.74
CA LEU A 314 -25.83 5.36 14.52
C LEU A 314 -25.60 4.38 13.36
N LEU A 315 -24.35 3.93 13.19
CA LEU A 315 -23.95 3.02 12.14
C LEU A 315 -22.89 2.06 12.69
N ALA A 316 -22.96 0.79 12.33
CA ALA A 316 -21.95 -0.18 12.71
C ALA A 316 -21.76 -1.25 11.64
N GLU A 317 -20.51 -1.55 11.39
CA GLU A 317 -20.02 -2.76 10.74
C GLU A 317 -19.48 -3.67 11.84
N GLU A 318 -20.03 -4.86 11.98
CA GLU A 318 -19.61 -5.83 12.99
C GLU A 318 -19.36 -7.19 12.33
N ASP A 319 -18.29 -7.85 12.73
CA ASP A 319 -17.91 -9.17 12.26
C ASP A 319 -17.25 -9.96 13.40
N PRO A 320 -17.64 -11.21 13.67
CA PRO A 320 -17.05 -12.01 14.75
C PRO A 320 -15.57 -12.31 14.52
N LYS A 321 -15.09 -12.20 13.28
CA LYS A 321 -13.69 -12.34 12.93
C LYS A 321 -13.03 -10.95 12.90
N PHE A 322 -13.14 -10.26 11.78
CA PHE A 322 -12.67 -8.88 11.69
C PHE A 322 -13.43 -8.07 10.64
N VAL A 323 -13.53 -6.78 10.91
CA VAL A 323 -13.87 -5.75 9.92
C VAL A 323 -12.55 -5.15 9.46
N TYR A 324 -12.28 -5.19 8.14
CA TYR A 324 -11.04 -4.65 7.61
C TYR A 324 -11.11 -3.11 7.57
N SER A 325 -10.60 -2.47 8.63
CA SER A 325 -10.75 -1.03 8.86
C SER A 325 -9.54 -0.19 8.41
N PHE A 326 -8.44 -0.82 8.01
CA PHE A 326 -7.20 -0.10 7.70
C PHE A 326 -7.23 0.58 6.33
N ASN A 327 -7.40 -0.19 5.26
CA ASN A 327 -7.35 0.31 3.89
C ASN A 327 -8.71 0.25 3.17
N ALA A 328 -9.70 -0.41 3.78
CA ALA A 328 -11.05 -0.55 3.23
C ALA A 328 -12.05 0.46 3.83
N ARG A 329 -11.60 1.25 4.82
CA ARG A 329 -12.45 2.26 5.44
C ARG A 329 -12.58 3.47 4.51
N TYR A 330 -13.81 3.77 4.15
CA TYR A 330 -14.14 5.01 3.44
C TYR A 330 -15.41 5.62 4.02
N ARG A 331 -15.35 6.89 4.36
CA ARG A 331 -16.48 7.72 4.73
C ARG A 331 -16.31 9.09 4.10
N HIS A 332 -17.38 9.58 3.48
CA HIS A 332 -17.44 10.95 3.00
C HIS A 332 -18.85 11.51 3.24
N ASP A 333 -18.95 12.50 4.10
CA ASP A 333 -20.22 13.14 4.43
C ASP A 333 -20.55 14.14 3.31
N LEU A 334 -21.62 13.87 2.57
CA LEU A 334 -22.15 14.71 1.49
C LEU A 334 -22.96 15.89 2.05
N SER A 335 -23.56 15.68 3.20
CA SER A 335 -24.31 16.66 3.97
C SER A 335 -24.42 16.20 5.42
N ASP A 336 -25.06 16.99 6.26
CA ASP A 336 -25.40 16.60 7.63
C ASP A 336 -26.29 15.36 7.72
N ALA A 337 -27.04 15.07 6.65
CA ALA A 337 -27.98 13.95 6.61
C ALA A 337 -27.49 12.76 5.81
N LEU A 338 -26.42 12.88 5.02
CA LEU A 338 -26.05 11.85 4.04
C LEU A 338 -24.55 11.60 4.01
N THR A 339 -24.13 10.36 4.12
CA THR A 339 -22.74 9.93 3.92
C THR A 339 -22.61 8.82 2.88
N VAL A 340 -21.46 8.77 2.21
CA VAL A 340 -21.00 7.59 1.50
C VAL A 340 -20.15 6.76 2.44
N TRP A 341 -20.46 5.48 2.55
CA TRP A 341 -19.86 4.54 3.47
C TRP A 341 -19.41 3.26 2.77
N ALA A 342 -18.19 2.80 3.04
CA ALA A 342 -17.72 1.51 2.55
C ALA A 342 -18.06 0.39 3.54
N SER A 343 -18.59 -0.73 3.04
CA SER A 343 -19.04 -1.85 3.87
C SER A 343 -18.83 -3.19 3.18
N GLU A 344 -18.44 -4.21 3.96
CA GLU A 344 -18.35 -5.61 3.54
C GLU A 344 -19.58 -6.44 3.94
N ARG A 345 -20.74 -5.81 4.20
CA ARG A 345 -21.95 -6.46 4.72
C ARG A 345 -22.53 -7.57 3.82
N THR A 346 -22.22 -7.55 2.53
CA THR A 346 -22.60 -8.58 1.56
C THR A 346 -21.54 -9.64 1.33
N GLY A 347 -20.43 -9.61 2.07
CA GLY A 347 -19.24 -10.43 1.83
C GLY A 347 -18.25 -9.83 0.82
N TRP A 348 -18.58 -8.67 0.24
CA TRP A 348 -17.77 -7.93 -0.72
C TRP A 348 -17.75 -6.46 -0.32
N LEU A 349 -16.60 -5.80 -0.49
CA LEU A 349 -16.48 -4.38 -0.16
C LEU A 349 -17.17 -3.53 -1.22
N HIS A 350 -18.23 -2.85 -0.81
CA HIS A 350 -19.03 -1.96 -1.65
C HIS A 350 -19.29 -0.61 -0.99
N LEU A 351 -19.78 0.33 -1.79
CA LEU A 351 -20.14 1.68 -1.37
C LEU A 351 -21.67 1.79 -1.19
N TYR A 352 -22.05 2.48 -0.13
CA TYR A 352 -23.45 2.68 0.26
C TYR A 352 -23.69 4.16 0.58
N ALA A 353 -24.87 4.66 0.21
CA ALA A 353 -25.40 5.90 0.73
C ALA A 353 -26.17 5.60 2.03
N VAL A 354 -25.81 6.30 3.10
CA VAL A 354 -26.36 6.08 4.45
C VAL A 354 -26.90 7.38 5.01
N ASP A 355 -28.11 7.34 5.59
CA ASP A 355 -28.70 8.47 6.32
C ASP A 355 -27.98 8.63 7.66
N LEU A 356 -27.43 9.80 7.91
CA LEU A 356 -26.76 10.14 9.17
C LEU A 356 -27.73 10.55 10.29
N ASN A 357 -29.03 10.65 10.04
CA ASN A 357 -30.00 10.92 11.09
C ASN A 357 -30.42 9.66 11.84
N ASP A 358 -30.53 8.53 11.16
CA ASP A 358 -30.95 7.25 11.76
C ASP A 358 -29.96 6.09 11.52
N GLY A 359 -28.96 6.28 10.65
CA GLY A 359 -27.98 5.25 10.31
C GLY A 359 -28.50 4.22 9.32
N GLN A 360 -29.65 4.46 8.71
CA GLN A 360 -30.23 3.53 7.76
C GLN A 360 -29.54 3.60 6.39
N THR A 361 -29.34 2.44 5.79
CA THR A 361 -28.83 2.37 4.41
C THR A 361 -29.94 2.78 3.46
N LEU A 362 -29.73 3.91 2.78
CA LEU A 362 -30.67 4.39 1.78
C LEU A 362 -30.57 3.59 0.50
N ARG A 363 -29.33 3.27 0.08
CA ARG A 363 -29.08 2.50 -1.15
C ARG A 363 -27.66 1.95 -1.22
N ALA A 364 -27.48 0.85 -1.95
CA ALA A 364 -26.18 0.43 -2.43
C ALA A 364 -25.80 1.24 -3.67
N LEU A 365 -24.62 1.86 -3.66
CA LEU A 365 -24.07 2.56 -4.83
C LEU A 365 -23.38 1.57 -5.76
N THR A 366 -22.80 0.52 -5.19
CA THR A 366 -22.17 -0.58 -5.93
C THR A 366 -22.61 -1.92 -5.36
N ALA A 367 -22.67 -2.95 -6.20
CA ALA A 367 -23.06 -4.31 -5.79
C ALA A 367 -22.47 -5.36 -6.73
N GLY A 368 -22.36 -6.61 -6.26
CA GLY A 368 -21.87 -7.74 -7.05
C GLY A 368 -20.84 -8.59 -6.32
N GLN A 369 -20.30 -9.61 -7.01
CA GLN A 369 -19.26 -10.49 -6.46
C GLN A 369 -17.85 -9.97 -6.85
N TRP A 370 -17.56 -8.74 -6.44
CA TRP A 370 -16.31 -8.04 -6.72
C TRP A 370 -16.06 -6.98 -5.63
N VAL A 371 -14.90 -6.36 -5.64
CA VAL A 371 -14.45 -5.46 -4.57
C VAL A 371 -14.20 -4.05 -5.08
N VAL A 372 -14.74 -3.04 -4.40
CA VAL A 372 -14.24 -1.66 -4.49
C VAL A 372 -12.89 -1.61 -3.77
N LYS A 373 -11.82 -1.58 -4.54
CA LYS A 373 -10.47 -1.58 -3.97
C LYS A 373 -10.13 -0.24 -3.30
N GLN A 374 -10.57 0.85 -3.93
CA GLN A 374 -10.23 2.21 -3.48
C GLN A 374 -11.17 3.22 -4.15
N VAL A 375 -11.62 4.22 -3.40
CA VAL A 375 -12.25 5.41 -3.98
C VAL A 375 -11.15 6.33 -4.51
N VAL A 376 -11.33 6.79 -5.74
CA VAL A 376 -10.37 7.64 -6.46
C VAL A 376 -10.75 9.11 -6.32
N HIS A 377 -12.03 9.42 -6.49
CA HIS A 377 -12.56 10.77 -6.43
C HIS A 377 -14.06 10.74 -6.19
N LEU A 378 -14.57 11.73 -5.47
CA LEU A 378 -15.99 12.00 -5.34
C LEU A 378 -16.28 13.41 -5.87
N ASP A 379 -17.03 13.49 -6.95
CA ASP A 379 -17.53 14.74 -7.52
C ASP A 379 -18.91 15.05 -6.95
N VAL A 380 -18.94 15.89 -5.92
CA VAL A 380 -20.18 16.29 -5.25
C VAL A 380 -21.10 17.09 -6.18
N ALA A 381 -20.52 17.91 -7.06
CA ALA A 381 -21.29 18.76 -7.98
C ALA A 381 -21.95 17.94 -9.10
N ALA A 382 -21.22 17.00 -9.68
CA ALA A 382 -21.74 16.06 -10.66
C ALA A 382 -22.56 14.93 -10.03
N LYS A 383 -22.51 14.77 -8.69
CA LYS A 383 -23.10 13.66 -7.94
C LYS A 383 -22.60 12.29 -8.43
N GLU A 384 -21.31 12.18 -8.69
CA GLU A 384 -20.65 10.96 -9.16
C GLU A 384 -19.50 10.55 -8.23
N ILE A 385 -19.28 9.26 -8.09
CA ILE A 385 -18.11 8.71 -7.39
C ILE A 385 -17.29 7.82 -8.31
N TYR A 386 -15.98 8.06 -8.34
CA TYR A 386 -14.99 7.32 -9.12
C TYR A 386 -14.21 6.40 -8.20
N PHE A 387 -14.03 5.15 -8.60
CA PHE A 387 -13.36 4.14 -7.78
C PHE A 387 -12.67 3.08 -8.63
N GLN A 388 -11.73 2.37 -8.03
CA GLN A 388 -11.14 1.17 -8.62
C GLN A 388 -11.94 -0.05 -8.22
N ALA A 389 -12.41 -0.83 -9.21
CA ALA A 389 -13.03 -2.13 -9.04
C ALA A 389 -12.04 -3.24 -9.38
N VAL A 390 -12.02 -4.32 -8.59
CA VAL A 390 -11.22 -5.52 -8.83
C VAL A 390 -12.08 -6.77 -8.77
N GLY A 391 -11.80 -7.75 -9.64
CA GLY A 391 -12.56 -9.02 -9.71
C GLY A 391 -13.94 -8.92 -10.33
N ARG A 392 -14.25 -7.82 -11.04
CA ARG A 392 -15.58 -7.57 -11.62
C ARG A 392 -15.84 -8.33 -12.92
N VAL A 393 -14.83 -8.50 -13.76
CA VAL A 393 -14.99 -9.13 -15.07
C VAL A 393 -14.56 -10.59 -14.99
N ALA A 394 -15.46 -11.48 -15.34
CA ALA A 394 -15.18 -12.92 -15.33
C ALA A 394 -14.13 -13.29 -16.39
N GLY A 395 -13.19 -14.16 -16.01
CA GLY A 395 -12.11 -14.61 -16.89
C GLY A 395 -10.87 -13.71 -16.92
N GLU A 396 -10.96 -12.49 -16.42
CA GLU A 396 -9.81 -11.60 -16.24
C GLU A 396 -9.09 -11.88 -14.92
N ASN A 397 -7.85 -11.40 -14.81
CA ASN A 397 -7.15 -11.44 -13.53
C ASN A 397 -7.90 -10.62 -12.49
N PRO A 398 -8.42 -11.24 -11.41
CA PRO A 398 -9.26 -10.56 -10.43
C PRO A 398 -8.55 -9.47 -9.63
N TYR A 399 -7.27 -9.28 -9.82
CA TYR A 399 -6.48 -8.23 -9.19
C TYR A 399 -6.20 -7.05 -10.14
N HIS A 400 -6.62 -7.10 -11.40
CA HIS A 400 -6.53 -5.97 -12.32
C HIS A 400 -7.54 -4.89 -11.90
N PRO A 401 -7.09 -3.67 -11.55
CA PRO A 401 -8.00 -2.60 -11.17
C PRO A 401 -8.56 -1.92 -12.42
N HIS A 402 -9.88 -1.86 -12.50
CA HIS A 402 -10.61 -1.03 -13.48
C HIS A 402 -11.03 0.27 -12.81
N LEU A 403 -10.84 1.40 -13.49
CA LEU A 403 -11.45 2.66 -13.08
C LEU A 403 -12.92 2.62 -13.46
N CYS A 404 -13.79 2.75 -12.46
CA CYS A 404 -15.23 2.79 -12.66
C CYS A 404 -15.81 4.07 -12.03
N LYS A 405 -17.02 4.43 -12.44
CA LYS A 405 -17.81 5.44 -11.77
C LYS A 405 -19.27 5.01 -11.66
N VAL A 406 -19.97 5.64 -10.72
CA VAL A 406 -21.42 5.48 -10.51
C VAL A 406 -21.98 6.78 -9.96
N ALA A 407 -23.23 7.07 -10.26
CA ALA A 407 -23.95 8.21 -9.66
C ALA A 407 -24.24 7.94 -8.17
N LEU A 408 -24.36 9.01 -7.37
CA LEU A 408 -24.68 8.90 -5.94
C LEU A 408 -26.10 8.40 -5.65
N ASP A 409 -26.90 8.18 -6.69
CA ASP A 409 -28.17 7.47 -6.61
C ASP A 409 -28.08 5.97 -6.95
N GLY A 410 -26.87 5.47 -7.22
CA GLY A 410 -26.59 4.07 -7.57
C GLY A 410 -26.85 3.72 -9.03
N THR A 411 -27.25 4.69 -9.86
CA THR A 411 -27.47 4.49 -11.30
C THR A 411 -26.25 4.85 -12.13
N GLY A 412 -26.26 4.55 -13.43
CA GLY A 412 -25.25 5.03 -14.38
C GLY A 412 -23.85 4.47 -14.12
N PHE A 413 -23.73 3.22 -13.68
CA PHE A 413 -22.42 2.56 -13.58
C PHE A 413 -21.71 2.51 -14.92
N VAL A 414 -20.46 2.96 -14.95
CA VAL A 414 -19.60 2.94 -16.15
C VAL A 414 -18.24 2.37 -15.80
N ASP A 415 -17.76 1.41 -16.59
CA ASP A 415 -16.37 1.00 -16.62
C ASP A 415 -15.60 1.94 -17.57
N LEU A 416 -14.71 2.75 -17.03
CA LEU A 416 -13.96 3.76 -17.75
C LEU A 416 -12.68 3.23 -18.40
N THR A 417 -12.21 2.04 -17.96
CA THR A 417 -10.99 1.39 -18.47
C THR A 417 -11.26 -0.07 -18.85
N PRO A 418 -12.10 -0.32 -19.87
CA PRO A 418 -12.42 -1.68 -20.28
C PRO A 418 -11.20 -2.37 -20.89
N GLY A 419 -11.08 -3.69 -20.65
CA GLY A 419 -10.04 -4.57 -21.19
C GLY A 419 -9.24 -5.26 -20.09
N ASP A 420 -8.79 -6.50 -20.35
CA ASP A 420 -8.00 -7.30 -19.41
C ASP A 420 -6.58 -6.74 -19.26
N ALA A 421 -6.44 -5.76 -18.39
CA ALA A 421 -5.17 -5.12 -18.06
C ALA A 421 -5.16 -4.55 -16.64
N HIS A 422 -3.96 -4.37 -16.10
CA HIS A 422 -3.72 -3.51 -14.95
C HIS A 422 -3.73 -2.06 -15.44
N HIS A 423 -4.68 -1.26 -14.94
CA HIS A 423 -4.87 0.13 -15.31
C HIS A 423 -4.32 1.08 -14.26
N GLU A 424 -3.32 1.88 -14.64
CA GLU A 424 -2.82 2.99 -13.82
C GLU A 424 -3.31 4.30 -14.43
N VAL A 425 -4.04 5.09 -13.63
CA VAL A 425 -4.72 6.28 -14.15
C VAL A 425 -4.13 7.57 -13.59
N THR A 426 -3.99 8.57 -14.46
CA THR A 426 -3.58 9.93 -14.12
C THR A 426 -4.57 10.93 -14.71
N PHE A 427 -5.32 11.63 -13.86
CA PHE A 427 -6.34 12.59 -14.27
C PHE A 427 -5.77 13.94 -14.69
N SER A 428 -6.43 14.59 -15.66
CA SER A 428 -6.28 16.02 -15.91
C SER A 428 -6.68 16.84 -14.68
N PRO A 429 -6.20 18.09 -14.50
CA PRO A 429 -6.57 18.93 -13.37
C PRO A 429 -8.07 19.17 -13.25
N ASP A 430 -8.78 19.31 -14.36
CA ASP A 430 -10.23 19.46 -14.44
C ASP A 430 -11.02 18.14 -14.38
N ARG A 431 -10.28 17.01 -14.32
CA ARG A 431 -10.82 15.63 -14.27
C ARG A 431 -11.75 15.22 -15.42
N ARG A 432 -11.74 15.92 -16.54
CA ARG A 432 -12.52 15.56 -17.72
C ARG A 432 -11.89 14.45 -18.55
N THR A 433 -10.59 14.33 -18.47
CA THR A 433 -9.82 13.31 -19.16
C THR A 433 -8.82 12.65 -18.23
N PHE A 434 -8.32 11.48 -18.61
CA PHE A 434 -7.24 10.82 -17.88
C PHE A 434 -6.37 10.01 -18.84
N ILE A 435 -5.10 9.87 -18.47
CA ILE A 435 -4.18 8.91 -19.08
C ILE A 435 -4.42 7.57 -18.41
N ASP A 436 -4.65 6.54 -19.20
CA ASP A 436 -4.75 5.14 -18.81
C ASP A 436 -3.48 4.42 -19.29
N ALA A 437 -2.58 4.08 -18.36
CA ALA A 437 -1.43 3.24 -18.64
C ALA A 437 -1.81 1.79 -18.37
N ALA A 438 -2.21 1.10 -19.42
CA ALA A 438 -2.71 -0.27 -19.38
C ALA A 438 -1.61 -1.27 -19.72
N SER A 439 -1.40 -2.28 -18.87
CA SER A 439 -0.42 -3.35 -19.11
C SER A 439 -0.80 -4.65 -18.43
N ARG A 440 -0.11 -5.75 -18.78
CA ARG A 440 -0.14 -7.02 -18.04
C ARG A 440 1.29 -7.45 -17.75
N VAL A 441 1.48 -8.40 -16.88
CA VAL A 441 2.84 -8.92 -16.58
C VAL A 441 3.57 -9.42 -17.83
N ASP A 442 2.83 -9.90 -18.82
CA ASP A 442 3.30 -10.47 -20.09
C ASP A 442 3.10 -9.54 -21.30
N GLN A 443 2.50 -8.36 -21.08
CA GLN A 443 2.17 -7.39 -22.14
C GLN A 443 2.63 -5.98 -21.75
N PRO A 444 3.50 -5.37 -22.56
CA PRO A 444 3.98 -4.01 -22.35
C PRO A 444 2.87 -2.96 -22.29
N HIS A 445 3.20 -1.77 -21.76
CA HIS A 445 2.24 -0.68 -21.55
C HIS A 445 1.71 -0.11 -22.86
N ALA A 446 0.40 0.10 -22.90
CA ALA A 446 -0.27 1.00 -23.83
C ALA A 446 -0.72 2.24 -23.05
N TYR A 447 -0.42 3.43 -23.58
CA TYR A 447 -0.80 4.70 -22.98
C TYR A 447 -1.94 5.32 -23.80
N LEU A 448 -3.08 5.51 -23.14
CA LEU A 448 -4.33 5.90 -23.76
C LEU A 448 -4.84 7.17 -23.08
N LEU A 449 -5.26 8.18 -23.86
CA LEU A 449 -6.04 9.30 -23.32
C LEU A 449 -7.52 8.94 -23.43
N ARG A 450 -8.23 8.99 -22.32
CA ARG A 450 -9.67 8.66 -22.24
C ARG A 450 -10.50 9.79 -21.67
N SER A 451 -11.76 9.80 -22.04
CA SER A 451 -12.79 10.66 -21.48
C SER A 451 -13.23 10.12 -20.11
N ALA A 452 -13.23 10.96 -19.07
CA ALA A 452 -13.75 10.59 -17.75
C ALA A 452 -15.30 10.53 -17.70
N LYS A 453 -15.97 11.02 -18.75
CA LYS A 453 -17.42 10.93 -18.86
C LYS A 453 -17.92 9.50 -19.09
N ASP A 454 -17.24 8.77 -19.99
CA ASP A 454 -17.73 7.51 -20.56
C ASP A 454 -16.64 6.47 -20.86
N GLY A 455 -15.36 6.75 -20.54
CA GLY A 455 -14.23 5.87 -20.82
C GLY A 455 -13.82 5.83 -22.29
N ARG A 456 -14.48 6.58 -23.17
CA ARG A 456 -14.20 6.60 -24.61
C ARG A 456 -12.73 6.96 -24.86
N LEU A 457 -12.10 6.19 -25.74
CA LEU A 457 -10.75 6.46 -26.21
C LEU A 457 -10.73 7.75 -27.03
N LEU A 458 -9.96 8.74 -26.58
CA LEU A 458 -9.74 10.01 -27.28
C LEU A 458 -8.51 9.93 -28.17
N ALA A 459 -7.40 9.44 -27.61
CA ALA A 459 -6.15 9.30 -28.34
C ALA A 459 -5.32 8.11 -27.85
N ARG A 460 -4.54 7.51 -28.76
CA ARG A 460 -3.43 6.60 -28.40
C ARG A 460 -2.16 7.43 -28.29
N LEU A 461 -1.66 7.61 -27.06
CA LEU A 461 -0.46 8.40 -26.80
C LEU A 461 0.81 7.66 -27.22
N GLY A 462 0.79 6.32 -27.11
CA GLY A 462 1.87 5.43 -27.52
C GLY A 462 1.72 4.04 -26.91
N ALA A 463 2.63 3.16 -27.28
CA ALA A 463 2.77 1.83 -26.69
C ALA A 463 4.25 1.46 -26.59
N THR A 464 4.60 0.71 -25.55
CA THR A 464 5.94 0.15 -25.42
C THR A 464 6.05 -1.15 -26.21
N ASP A 465 7.27 -1.48 -26.64
CA ASP A 465 7.55 -2.67 -27.46
C ASP A 465 8.72 -3.44 -26.84
N ASP A 466 8.52 -4.71 -26.55
CA ASP A 466 9.52 -5.61 -25.98
C ASP A 466 10.23 -6.51 -27.03
N ALA A 467 10.03 -6.24 -28.30
CA ALA A 467 10.57 -7.07 -29.40
C ALA A 467 12.10 -7.21 -29.34
N GLU A 468 12.83 -6.13 -29.07
CA GLU A 468 14.30 -6.18 -28.96
C GLU A 468 14.79 -6.99 -27.75
N LEU A 469 14.04 -6.95 -26.64
CA LEU A 469 14.32 -7.81 -25.48
C LEU A 469 14.10 -9.28 -25.86
N ARG A 470 12.99 -9.59 -26.50
CA ARG A 470 12.68 -10.98 -26.92
C ARG A 470 13.72 -11.52 -27.89
N LYS A 471 14.18 -10.71 -28.86
CA LYS A 471 15.30 -11.06 -29.75
C LYS A 471 16.61 -11.35 -29.00
N ALA A 472 16.81 -10.71 -27.85
CA ALA A 472 17.96 -10.94 -26.97
C ALA A 472 17.77 -12.14 -26.01
N GLY A 473 16.71 -12.95 -26.20
CA GLY A 473 16.42 -14.12 -25.38
C GLY A 473 15.64 -13.85 -24.11
N TRP A 474 15.30 -12.59 -23.82
CA TRP A 474 14.44 -12.26 -22.69
C TRP A 474 13.02 -12.85 -22.88
N GLN A 475 12.41 -13.35 -21.82
CA GLN A 475 11.03 -13.81 -21.82
C GLN A 475 10.22 -13.05 -20.75
N PRO A 476 8.95 -12.71 -21.00
CA PRO A 476 8.11 -12.07 -20.02
C PRO A 476 7.85 -13.00 -18.82
N VAL A 477 7.53 -12.41 -17.69
CA VAL A 477 6.88 -13.10 -16.60
C VAL A 477 5.51 -13.58 -17.09
N ARG A 478 5.15 -14.85 -16.84
CA ARG A 478 3.94 -15.44 -17.40
C ARG A 478 2.88 -15.65 -16.30
N PRO A 479 1.63 -15.21 -16.50
CA PRO A 479 0.54 -15.49 -15.58
C PRO A 479 0.14 -16.99 -15.66
N PHE A 480 -0.31 -17.51 -14.53
CA PHE A 480 -0.89 -18.86 -14.44
C PHE A 480 -1.99 -18.88 -13.38
N VAL A 481 -3.02 -19.67 -13.62
CA VAL A 481 -4.15 -19.85 -12.73
C VAL A 481 -4.39 -21.34 -12.48
N ALA A 482 -4.70 -21.68 -11.23
CA ALA A 482 -5.14 -23.03 -10.85
C ALA A 482 -6.17 -22.93 -9.72
N LYS A 483 -6.94 -23.99 -9.51
CA LYS A 483 -7.88 -24.06 -8.38
C LYS A 483 -7.17 -24.16 -7.04
N ASP A 484 -7.81 -23.59 -6.02
CA ASP A 484 -7.39 -23.71 -4.63
C ASP A 484 -7.54 -25.14 -4.09
N ARG A 485 -7.19 -25.33 -2.80
CA ARG A 485 -7.27 -26.61 -2.09
C ARG A 485 -8.64 -27.30 -2.14
N ASP A 486 -9.71 -26.50 -2.25
CA ASP A 486 -11.10 -26.98 -2.23
C ASP A 486 -11.75 -26.96 -3.62
N GLY A 487 -11.04 -26.56 -4.67
CA GLY A 487 -11.56 -26.43 -6.02
C GLY A 487 -12.51 -25.24 -6.23
N LYS A 488 -12.66 -24.37 -5.22
CA LYS A 488 -13.63 -23.28 -5.20
C LYS A 488 -13.11 -21.99 -5.84
N PHE A 489 -11.93 -21.54 -5.42
CA PHE A 489 -11.34 -20.28 -5.88
C PHE A 489 -10.24 -20.51 -6.91
N ASP A 490 -10.16 -19.59 -7.86
CA ASP A 490 -9.02 -19.49 -8.76
C ASP A 490 -7.87 -18.78 -8.05
N ILE A 491 -6.74 -19.45 -7.92
CA ILE A 491 -5.49 -18.88 -7.40
C ILE A 491 -4.68 -18.36 -8.57
N TRP A 492 -4.38 -17.08 -8.52
CA TRP A 492 -3.63 -16.37 -9.56
C TRP A 492 -2.20 -16.12 -9.12
N GLY A 493 -1.28 -16.39 -10.02
CA GLY A 493 0.14 -16.15 -9.79
C GLY A 493 0.89 -15.99 -11.09
N VAL A 494 2.19 -15.89 -10.96
CA VAL A 494 3.12 -15.70 -12.07
C VAL A 494 4.28 -16.67 -11.98
N VAL A 495 4.88 -16.98 -13.12
CA VAL A 495 6.06 -17.81 -13.24
C VAL A 495 7.09 -17.18 -14.15
N THR A 496 8.36 -17.22 -13.73
CA THR A 496 9.54 -16.88 -14.53
C THR A 496 10.36 -18.15 -14.76
N ARG A 497 10.63 -18.47 -16.03
CA ARG A 497 11.47 -19.61 -16.38
C ARG A 497 12.96 -19.28 -16.15
N PRO A 498 13.79 -20.28 -15.90
CA PRO A 498 15.25 -20.13 -15.89
C PRO A 498 15.76 -19.49 -17.18
N HIS A 499 16.85 -18.75 -17.05
CA HIS A 499 17.53 -18.15 -18.21
C HIS A 499 19.06 -18.26 -18.07
N PRO A 500 19.76 -18.92 -19.01
CA PRO A 500 19.25 -19.62 -20.21
C PRO A 500 18.41 -20.87 -19.86
N PHE A 501 17.48 -21.22 -20.75
CA PHE A 501 16.59 -22.36 -20.57
C PHE A 501 16.97 -23.51 -21.50
N ASP A 502 17.20 -24.69 -20.93
CA ASP A 502 17.44 -25.94 -21.65
C ASP A 502 16.25 -26.90 -21.42
N PRO A 503 15.45 -27.23 -22.44
CA PRO A 503 14.29 -28.11 -22.30
C PRO A 503 14.61 -29.55 -21.89
N LYS A 504 15.88 -29.96 -21.89
CA LYS A 504 16.32 -31.29 -21.45
C LYS A 504 16.65 -31.36 -19.97
N LYS A 505 16.70 -30.21 -19.27
CA LYS A 505 17.06 -30.14 -17.84
C LYS A 505 15.84 -30.02 -16.95
N LYS A 506 16.00 -30.46 -15.70
CA LYS A 506 15.10 -30.17 -14.59
C LYS A 506 15.68 -29.04 -13.75
N TYR A 507 14.83 -28.15 -13.31
CA TYR A 507 15.22 -26.94 -12.58
C TYR A 507 14.49 -26.84 -11.24
N PRO A 508 15.20 -26.53 -10.15
CA PRO A 508 14.57 -26.23 -8.87
C PRO A 508 13.62 -25.04 -8.97
N VAL A 509 12.68 -24.97 -8.04
CA VAL A 509 11.68 -23.89 -7.97
C VAL A 509 11.93 -23.02 -6.75
N ILE A 510 11.83 -21.72 -6.86
CA ILE A 510 11.83 -20.79 -5.73
C ILE A 510 10.54 -19.99 -5.74
N GLU A 511 9.81 -20.03 -4.62
CA GLU A 511 8.67 -19.15 -4.40
C GLU A 511 9.10 -17.86 -3.73
N ASN A 512 8.76 -16.71 -4.32
CA ASN A 512 8.79 -15.41 -3.68
C ASN A 512 7.46 -15.19 -2.98
N ILE A 513 7.43 -15.21 -1.65
CA ILE A 513 6.18 -15.16 -0.89
C ILE A 513 5.99 -13.83 -0.15
N TYR A 514 4.79 -13.33 -0.23
CA TYR A 514 4.22 -12.40 0.74
C TYR A 514 2.73 -12.73 0.87
N ALA A 515 2.29 -13.19 2.05
CA ALA A 515 0.90 -13.58 2.30
C ALA A 515 0.25 -12.76 3.44
N GLY A 516 0.69 -11.51 3.61
CA GLY A 516 0.09 -10.59 4.57
C GLY A 516 -1.36 -10.27 4.20
N PRO A 517 -2.32 -10.37 5.15
CA PRO A 517 -3.75 -10.19 4.82
C PRO A 517 -4.15 -8.77 4.40
N HIS A 518 -3.27 -7.78 4.54
CA HIS A 518 -3.57 -6.38 4.19
C HIS A 518 -3.57 -6.10 2.68
N GLY A 519 -3.13 -7.02 1.83
CA GLY A 519 -3.02 -6.79 0.39
C GLY A 519 -3.00 -8.06 -0.43
N SER A 520 -2.67 -7.89 -1.70
CA SER A 520 -2.38 -8.93 -2.67
C SER A 520 -1.12 -8.52 -3.45
N PHE A 521 -0.20 -9.46 -3.72
CA PHE A 521 1.21 -9.16 -3.94
C PHE A 521 1.80 -9.77 -5.22
N ALA A 522 1.10 -10.68 -5.88
CA ALA A 522 1.55 -11.20 -7.17
C ALA A 522 1.67 -10.05 -8.19
N PRO A 523 2.74 -10.01 -9.01
CA PRO A 523 2.90 -9.00 -10.06
C PRO A 523 1.71 -8.96 -11.02
N ARG A 524 1.31 -7.76 -11.45
CA ARG A 524 0.12 -7.54 -12.31
C ARG A 524 0.43 -6.72 -13.55
N ALA A 525 1.28 -5.70 -13.39
CA ALA A 525 1.69 -4.81 -14.46
C ALA A 525 2.99 -5.29 -15.11
N PHE A 526 3.25 -4.82 -16.31
CA PHE A 526 4.50 -5.09 -17.03
C PHE A 526 5.68 -4.48 -16.30
N ASN A 527 6.69 -5.31 -16.07
CA ASN A 527 8.00 -4.88 -15.62
C ASN A 527 9.05 -5.80 -16.28
N TRP A 528 9.87 -5.26 -17.16
CA TRP A 528 10.89 -6.04 -17.82
C TRP A 528 11.99 -6.56 -16.87
N TRP A 529 12.20 -5.88 -15.74
CA TRP A 529 13.14 -6.25 -14.71
C TRP A 529 12.45 -6.47 -13.36
N HIS A 530 11.70 -7.56 -13.24
CA HIS A 530 11.27 -8.07 -11.92
C HIS A 530 12.52 -8.61 -11.19
N ARG A 531 13.23 -7.74 -10.45
CA ARG A 531 14.57 -7.98 -9.92
C ARG A 531 14.74 -9.37 -9.29
N ASN A 532 14.00 -9.70 -8.24
CA ASN A 532 14.12 -10.98 -7.53
C ASN A 532 13.85 -12.19 -8.45
N HIS A 533 12.91 -12.05 -9.39
CA HIS A 533 12.64 -13.08 -10.39
C HIS A 533 13.80 -13.24 -11.36
N ARG A 534 14.36 -12.14 -11.88
CA ARG A 534 15.42 -12.17 -12.88
C ARG A 534 16.75 -12.67 -12.31
N GLU A 535 17.13 -12.19 -11.14
CA GLU A 535 18.35 -12.60 -10.46
C GLU A 535 18.35 -14.10 -10.19
N LEU A 536 17.29 -14.65 -9.63
CA LEU A 536 17.21 -16.08 -9.34
C LEU A 536 17.03 -16.94 -10.60
N SER A 537 16.25 -16.46 -11.59
CA SER A 537 16.09 -17.22 -12.83
C SER A 537 17.40 -17.32 -13.64
N SER A 538 18.29 -16.32 -13.56
CA SER A 538 19.61 -16.36 -14.19
C SER A 538 20.55 -17.43 -13.57
N LEU A 539 20.25 -17.87 -12.36
CA LEU A 539 20.95 -18.94 -11.67
C LEU A 539 20.30 -20.33 -11.89
N GLY A 540 19.39 -20.44 -12.84
CA GLY A 540 18.77 -21.70 -13.19
C GLY A 540 17.59 -22.11 -12.31
N PHE A 541 16.88 -21.16 -11.69
CA PHE A 541 15.66 -21.43 -10.93
C PHE A 541 14.40 -21.04 -11.71
N TYR A 542 13.35 -21.86 -11.63
CA TYR A 542 12.01 -21.33 -11.81
C TYR A 542 11.69 -20.42 -10.62
N VAL A 543 11.10 -19.24 -10.89
CA VAL A 543 10.65 -18.36 -9.82
C VAL A 543 9.15 -18.15 -9.93
N VAL A 544 8.42 -18.40 -8.85
CA VAL A 544 6.97 -18.24 -8.80
C VAL A 544 6.56 -17.24 -7.71
N GLN A 545 5.45 -16.57 -7.95
CA GLN A 545 4.82 -15.68 -6.96
C GLN A 545 3.31 -15.68 -7.16
N LEU A 546 2.55 -15.88 -6.09
CA LEU A 546 1.09 -16.02 -6.16
C LEU A 546 0.39 -15.50 -4.90
N ASP A 547 -0.90 -15.22 -5.03
CA ASP A 547 -1.78 -14.83 -3.92
C ASP A 547 -2.72 -15.99 -3.57
N GLY A 548 -2.44 -16.69 -2.44
CA GLY A 548 -3.27 -17.74 -1.88
C GLY A 548 -4.39 -17.18 -0.99
N ARG A 549 -5.27 -18.05 -0.51
CA ARG A 549 -6.34 -17.67 0.44
C ARG A 549 -5.74 -17.03 1.69
N GLY A 550 -6.46 -16.03 2.22
CA GLY A 550 -6.00 -15.19 3.33
C GLY A 550 -5.45 -13.84 2.89
N THR A 551 -5.04 -13.68 1.62
CA THR A 551 -4.73 -12.36 1.05
C THR A 551 -6.00 -11.58 0.71
N ASN A 552 -5.89 -10.27 0.44
CA ASN A 552 -7.03 -9.39 0.23
C ASN A 552 -7.51 -9.29 -1.24
N HIS A 553 -8.56 -8.50 -1.46
CA HIS A 553 -9.16 -8.12 -2.74
C HIS A 553 -9.95 -9.22 -3.47
N ARG A 554 -10.37 -10.28 -2.75
CA ARG A 554 -11.12 -11.42 -3.30
C ARG A 554 -12.42 -11.72 -2.54
N GLY A 555 -12.92 -10.73 -1.79
CA GLY A 555 -14.07 -10.92 -0.92
C GLY A 555 -13.75 -11.56 0.43
N LYS A 556 -14.72 -11.49 1.34
CA LYS A 556 -14.57 -11.77 2.76
C LYS A 556 -14.21 -13.22 3.06
N GLU A 557 -14.84 -14.19 2.37
CA GLU A 557 -14.60 -15.61 2.56
C GLU A 557 -13.15 -16.00 2.23
N PHE A 558 -12.60 -15.47 1.15
CA PHE A 558 -11.20 -15.67 0.76
C PHE A 558 -10.24 -15.02 1.76
N HIS A 559 -10.53 -13.79 2.17
CA HIS A 559 -9.70 -12.98 3.05
C HIS A 559 -9.66 -13.52 4.48
N GLN A 560 -10.81 -13.91 5.03
CA GLN A 560 -10.96 -14.36 6.41
C GLN A 560 -10.35 -15.75 6.69
N GLN A 561 -9.78 -16.43 5.69
CA GLN A 561 -8.94 -17.62 5.90
C GLN A 561 -7.73 -17.31 6.80
N SER A 562 -7.27 -16.04 6.82
CA SER A 562 -6.17 -15.58 7.65
C SER A 562 -6.54 -15.37 9.13
N TRP A 563 -7.84 -15.32 9.47
CA TRP A 563 -8.28 -15.03 10.83
C TRP A 563 -7.79 -16.06 11.83
N ARG A 564 -6.99 -15.62 12.81
CA ARG A 564 -6.33 -16.45 13.82
C ARG A 564 -5.51 -17.61 13.22
N ASN A 565 -5.11 -17.47 11.95
CA ASN A 565 -4.52 -18.52 11.15
C ASN A 565 -3.46 -18.01 10.19
N LEU A 566 -2.61 -17.07 10.63
CA LEU A 566 -1.51 -16.52 9.81
C LEU A 566 -0.49 -17.59 9.40
N LYS A 567 -0.37 -18.67 10.19
CA LYS A 567 0.49 -19.83 9.89
C LYS A 567 0.09 -20.59 8.62
N ASP A 568 -1.18 -20.50 8.18
CA ASP A 568 -1.63 -21.13 6.93
C ASP A 568 -0.93 -20.53 5.71
N GLY A 569 -0.76 -19.19 5.66
CA GLY A 569 -0.10 -18.50 4.55
C GLY A 569 -0.61 -18.86 3.15
N GLY A 570 -1.73 -19.58 3.04
CA GLY A 570 -2.26 -20.17 1.80
C GLY A 570 -1.43 -21.35 1.28
N PHE A 571 -0.63 -22.03 2.10
CA PHE A 571 0.29 -23.08 1.64
C PHE A 571 -0.37 -24.25 0.91
N PRO A 572 -1.51 -24.79 1.35
CA PRO A 572 -2.18 -25.86 0.57
C PRO A 572 -2.57 -25.38 -0.83
N ASP A 573 -2.99 -24.12 -0.99
CA ASP A 573 -3.34 -23.53 -2.29
C ASP A 573 -2.08 -23.34 -3.16
N ARG A 574 -0.98 -22.87 -2.56
CA ARG A 574 0.32 -22.62 -3.21
C ARG A 574 0.92 -23.93 -3.73
N ILE A 575 0.89 -24.98 -2.92
CA ILE A 575 1.36 -26.32 -3.28
C ILE A 575 0.51 -26.90 -4.41
N ALA A 576 -0.83 -26.80 -4.31
CA ALA A 576 -1.74 -27.26 -5.36
C ALA A 576 -1.50 -26.50 -6.68
N TRP A 577 -1.30 -25.18 -6.61
CA TRP A 577 -0.99 -24.34 -7.77
C TRP A 577 0.33 -24.74 -8.42
N MET A 578 1.41 -24.94 -7.66
CA MET A 578 2.71 -25.37 -8.21
C MET A 578 2.64 -26.75 -8.83
N ARG A 579 1.88 -27.68 -8.23
CA ARG A 579 1.64 -29.02 -8.81
C ARG A 579 0.86 -28.94 -10.12
N ALA A 580 -0.12 -28.04 -10.21
CA ALA A 580 -0.85 -27.80 -11.44
C ALA A 580 0.04 -27.18 -12.53
N LEU A 581 0.87 -26.19 -12.15
CA LEU A 581 1.82 -25.55 -13.08
C LEU A 581 2.84 -26.58 -13.63
N ALA A 582 3.37 -27.47 -12.78
CA ALA A 582 4.35 -28.48 -13.19
C ALA A 582 3.82 -29.45 -14.25
N LYS A 583 2.48 -29.63 -14.39
CA LYS A 583 1.90 -30.41 -15.48
C LYS A 583 2.07 -29.73 -16.84
N THR A 584 2.16 -28.41 -16.87
CA THR A 584 2.38 -27.60 -18.08
C THR A 584 3.84 -27.18 -18.24
N GLU A 585 4.63 -27.25 -17.18
CA GLU A 585 6.06 -26.97 -17.10
C GLU A 585 6.82 -28.20 -16.64
N PRO A 586 6.96 -29.22 -17.49
CA PRO A 586 7.55 -30.51 -17.10
C PRO A 586 9.01 -30.41 -16.64
N ASN A 587 9.67 -29.29 -16.91
CA ASN A 587 11.03 -29.01 -16.44
C ASN A 587 11.13 -28.55 -14.99
N MET A 588 10.03 -28.23 -14.34
CA MET A 588 10.01 -27.91 -12.91
C MET A 588 10.32 -29.17 -12.08
N ASP A 589 11.20 -29.00 -11.10
CA ASP A 589 11.55 -30.05 -10.14
C ASP A 589 10.94 -29.71 -8.78
N LEU A 590 9.81 -30.33 -8.49
CA LEU A 590 9.08 -30.13 -7.23
C LEU A 590 9.68 -30.88 -6.03
N ASP A 591 10.72 -31.68 -6.22
CA ASP A 591 11.49 -32.26 -5.12
C ASP A 591 12.55 -31.27 -4.58
N ARG A 592 12.81 -30.20 -5.30
CA ARG A 592 13.76 -29.14 -4.97
C ARG A 592 13.08 -27.75 -4.96
N VAL A 593 12.20 -27.54 -3.98
CA VAL A 593 11.46 -26.27 -3.84
C VAL A 593 12.04 -25.43 -2.71
N GLY A 594 12.40 -24.20 -3.03
CA GLY A 594 12.77 -23.16 -2.06
C GLY A 594 11.68 -22.09 -1.94
N ILE A 595 11.82 -21.25 -0.90
CA ILE A 595 10.88 -20.15 -0.64
C ILE A 595 11.62 -18.99 0.04
N PHE A 596 11.27 -17.75 -0.29
CA PHE A 596 11.80 -16.60 0.43
C PHE A 596 10.79 -15.46 0.53
N GLY A 597 10.96 -14.64 1.58
CA GLY A 597 10.18 -13.43 1.76
C GLY A 597 10.66 -12.62 2.96
N GLY A 598 10.26 -11.36 3.01
CA GLY A 598 10.56 -10.45 4.11
C GLY A 598 9.31 -10.07 4.90
N SER A 599 9.47 -9.63 6.16
CA SER A 599 8.36 -9.18 7.01
C SER A 599 7.30 -10.29 7.22
N ALA A 600 6.03 -10.07 6.89
CA ALA A 600 5.04 -11.15 6.86
C ALA A 600 5.47 -12.31 5.95
N GLY A 601 6.15 -12.04 4.83
CA GLY A 601 6.75 -13.05 3.97
C GLY A 601 7.87 -13.84 4.65
N GLY A 602 8.62 -13.23 5.56
CA GLY A 602 9.62 -13.90 6.40
C GLY A 602 8.98 -14.89 7.37
N GLN A 603 7.89 -14.48 8.04
CA GLN A 603 7.08 -15.39 8.87
C GLN A 603 6.52 -16.54 8.04
N ASN A 604 5.95 -16.24 6.85
CA ASN A 604 5.45 -17.27 5.95
C ASN A 604 6.58 -18.25 5.55
N THR A 605 7.76 -17.74 5.17
CA THR A 605 8.91 -18.60 4.81
C THR A 605 9.30 -19.56 5.94
N ALA A 606 9.32 -19.08 7.19
CA ALA A 606 9.57 -19.93 8.35
C ALA A 606 8.49 -21.01 8.50
N HIS A 607 7.20 -20.62 8.45
CA HIS A 607 6.09 -21.58 8.53
C HIS A 607 6.12 -22.63 7.41
N ALA A 608 6.54 -22.26 6.20
CA ALA A 608 6.70 -23.20 5.09
C ALA A 608 7.62 -24.38 5.43
N LEU A 609 8.78 -24.09 6.04
CA LEU A 609 9.75 -25.10 6.42
C LEU A 609 9.33 -25.87 7.67
N LEU A 610 8.64 -25.23 8.62
CA LEU A 610 8.19 -25.82 9.86
C LEU A 610 6.98 -26.76 9.63
N LEU A 611 6.01 -26.34 8.83
CA LEU A 611 4.72 -27.02 8.67
C LEU A 611 4.62 -27.80 7.34
N HIS A 612 5.37 -27.38 6.31
CA HIS A 612 5.34 -27.95 4.96
C HIS A 612 6.74 -28.36 4.45
N GLY A 613 7.68 -28.68 5.36
CA GLY A 613 9.05 -29.08 5.03
C GLY A 613 9.17 -30.39 4.21
N GLY A 614 8.07 -31.13 4.06
CA GLY A 614 7.98 -32.22 3.09
C GLY A 614 7.99 -31.72 1.65
N PHE A 615 7.53 -30.51 1.38
CA PHE A 615 7.52 -29.87 0.07
C PHE A 615 8.65 -28.83 -0.08
N TYR A 616 8.76 -27.86 0.84
CA TYR A 616 9.80 -26.83 0.84
C TYR A 616 11.10 -27.37 1.47
N LYS A 617 12.23 -27.27 0.77
CA LYS A 617 13.54 -27.82 1.18
C LYS A 617 14.51 -26.74 1.69
N ALA A 618 14.32 -25.51 1.27
CA ALA A 618 15.16 -24.37 1.67
C ALA A 618 14.31 -23.10 1.79
N GLY A 619 14.60 -22.29 2.80
CA GLY A 619 13.90 -21.01 3.00
C GLY A 619 14.84 -19.88 3.36
N ALA A 620 14.59 -18.67 2.81
CA ALA A 620 15.30 -17.46 3.23
C ALA A 620 14.28 -16.45 3.77
N ALA A 621 14.29 -16.26 5.09
CA ALA A 621 13.35 -15.45 5.84
C ALA A 621 14.02 -14.18 6.36
N ASP A 622 13.57 -13.01 5.91
CA ASP A 622 14.08 -11.71 6.34
C ASP A 622 13.10 -10.99 7.27
N CYS A 623 13.60 -10.43 8.36
CA CYS A 623 12.91 -9.53 9.30
C CYS A 623 11.45 -9.94 9.62
N GLY A 624 11.20 -11.26 9.80
CA GLY A 624 9.85 -11.79 9.99
C GLY A 624 9.29 -11.60 11.39
N CYS A 625 7.97 -11.51 11.49
CA CYS A 625 7.24 -11.55 12.76
C CYS A 625 7.04 -13.01 13.21
N TYR A 626 8.09 -13.62 13.75
CA TYR A 626 8.08 -15.06 14.12
C TYR A 626 7.29 -15.37 15.38
N ASP A 627 6.96 -14.35 16.18
CA ASP A 627 6.00 -14.41 17.28
C ASP A 627 5.12 -13.16 17.28
N ASN A 628 3.86 -13.34 16.98
CA ASN A 628 2.89 -12.24 16.86
C ASN A 628 2.63 -11.48 18.18
N ARG A 629 3.06 -12.01 19.34
CA ARG A 629 2.98 -11.33 20.65
C ARG A 629 4.11 -10.31 20.84
N VAL A 630 5.18 -10.42 20.07
CA VAL A 630 6.38 -9.58 20.22
C VAL A 630 6.38 -8.39 19.26
N ASP A 631 5.60 -8.47 18.19
CA ASP A 631 5.47 -7.42 17.18
C ASP A 631 4.34 -6.41 17.52
N LYS A 632 4.20 -5.37 16.70
CA LYS A 632 3.29 -4.24 16.89
C LYS A 632 1.82 -4.65 17.02
N LEU A 633 1.11 -3.99 17.93
CA LEU A 633 -0.27 -4.28 18.30
C LEU A 633 -1.22 -4.22 17.12
N TRP A 634 -1.19 -3.12 16.35
CA TRP A 634 -2.21 -2.84 15.33
C TRP A 634 -2.27 -3.89 14.23
N TRP A 635 -1.11 -4.42 13.79
CA TRP A 635 -1.04 -5.50 12.83
C TRP A 635 -1.60 -6.80 13.39
N ASN A 636 -1.14 -7.15 14.57
CA ASN A 636 -1.41 -8.46 15.13
C ASN A 636 -2.84 -8.59 15.67
N GLU A 637 -3.35 -7.56 16.37
CA GLU A 637 -4.74 -7.57 16.84
C GLU A 637 -5.75 -7.49 15.68
N GLN A 638 -5.37 -6.93 14.51
CA GLN A 638 -6.24 -6.93 13.32
C GLN A 638 -6.52 -8.36 12.82
N TRP A 639 -5.52 -9.23 12.84
CA TRP A 639 -5.63 -10.56 12.25
C TRP A 639 -5.80 -11.69 13.27
N LEU A 640 -5.37 -11.48 14.49
CA LEU A 640 -5.47 -12.47 15.57
C LEU A 640 -6.50 -12.07 16.64
N GLY A 641 -6.96 -10.82 16.64
CA GLY A 641 -7.98 -10.34 17.54
C GLY A 641 -7.46 -9.98 18.96
N TRP A 642 -8.38 -9.48 19.74
CA TRP A 642 -8.18 -9.11 21.15
C TRP A 642 -9.38 -9.63 21.99
N PRO A 643 -9.15 -10.09 23.26
CA PRO A 643 -7.87 -10.22 23.95
C PRO A 643 -6.94 -11.28 23.36
N VAL A 644 -5.65 -11.22 23.71
CA VAL A 644 -4.64 -12.23 23.32
C VAL A 644 -5.08 -13.59 23.85
N GLY A 645 -5.14 -14.58 22.96
CA GLY A 645 -5.58 -15.93 23.27
C GLY A 645 -4.61 -17.01 22.77
N PRO A 646 -4.93 -18.30 22.97
CA PRO A 646 -4.05 -19.43 22.60
C PRO A 646 -3.59 -19.43 21.13
N TRP A 647 -4.41 -18.92 20.24
CA TRP A 647 -4.08 -18.82 18.80
C TRP A 647 -2.85 -17.96 18.50
N TYR A 648 -2.43 -17.05 19.38
CA TYR A 648 -1.16 -16.34 19.23
C TYR A 648 0.03 -17.30 19.33
N GLU A 649 0.01 -18.20 20.32
CA GLU A 649 1.00 -19.27 20.44
C GLU A 649 0.95 -20.24 19.28
N GLU A 650 -0.24 -20.59 18.82
CA GLU A 650 -0.46 -21.50 17.68
C GLU A 650 0.06 -20.92 16.35
N ASN A 651 0.22 -19.61 16.24
CA ASN A 651 0.80 -18.92 15.09
C ASN A 651 2.28 -18.55 15.29
N SER A 652 2.88 -18.84 16.45
CA SER A 652 4.30 -18.59 16.70
C SER A 652 5.18 -19.64 16.02
N CYS A 653 6.17 -19.21 15.24
CA CYS A 653 7.14 -20.08 14.61
C CYS A 653 7.98 -20.84 15.65
N ALA A 654 8.28 -20.23 16.80
CA ALA A 654 9.05 -20.85 17.86
C ALA A 654 8.41 -22.14 18.41
N ARG A 655 7.07 -22.20 18.41
CA ARG A 655 6.32 -23.41 18.81
C ARG A 655 6.70 -24.66 18.01
N TYR A 656 7.00 -24.47 16.74
CA TYR A 656 7.29 -25.54 15.77
C TYR A 656 8.78 -25.71 15.49
N ALA A 657 9.66 -25.11 16.28
CA ALA A 657 11.10 -25.11 16.02
C ALA A 657 11.69 -26.53 15.85
N ALA A 658 11.17 -27.52 16.59
CA ALA A 658 11.59 -28.91 16.48
C ALA A 658 11.19 -29.57 15.14
N ASP A 659 10.19 -29.06 14.45
CA ASP A 659 9.65 -29.59 13.21
C ASP A 659 10.39 -29.06 11.97
N LEU A 660 11.39 -28.18 12.14
CA LEU A 660 12.18 -27.65 11.04
C LEU A 660 12.74 -28.77 10.18
N ARG A 661 12.38 -28.77 8.89
CA ARG A 661 12.95 -29.64 7.86
C ARG A 661 13.56 -28.78 6.76
N GLY A 662 14.69 -29.24 6.22
CA GLY A 662 15.45 -28.46 5.24
C GLY A 662 16.36 -27.43 5.87
N ARG A 663 16.83 -26.46 5.06
CA ARG A 663 17.77 -25.41 5.48
C ARG A 663 17.08 -24.05 5.56
N LEU A 664 17.40 -23.26 6.57
CA LEU A 664 16.80 -21.96 6.81
C LEU A 664 17.90 -20.88 6.92
N PHE A 665 17.81 -19.87 6.04
CA PHE A 665 18.57 -18.64 6.09
C PHE A 665 17.72 -17.57 6.76
N LEU A 666 18.15 -17.06 7.90
CA LEU A 666 17.47 -16.00 8.65
C LEU A 666 18.29 -14.71 8.55
N SER A 667 17.63 -13.58 8.24
CA SER A 667 18.26 -12.28 8.27
C SER A 667 17.39 -11.25 9.01
N VAL A 668 18.06 -10.25 9.60
CA VAL A 668 17.39 -9.13 10.27
C VAL A 668 18.27 -7.89 10.24
N GLY A 669 17.68 -6.72 10.04
CA GLY A 669 18.36 -5.44 10.22
C GLY A 669 18.51 -5.12 11.70
N GLU A 670 19.73 -4.77 12.15
CA GLU A 670 20.00 -4.44 13.56
C GLU A 670 19.11 -3.31 14.08
N ALA A 671 18.84 -2.31 13.24
CA ALA A 671 18.05 -1.12 13.56
C ALA A 671 16.62 -1.16 13.00
N ASP A 672 16.02 -2.35 12.94
CA ASP A 672 14.65 -2.52 12.46
C ASP A 672 13.67 -1.78 13.38
N THR A 673 12.99 -0.76 12.86
CA THR A 673 11.98 0.04 13.56
C THR A 673 10.55 -0.44 13.32
N ASN A 674 10.36 -1.42 12.44
CA ASN A 674 9.06 -1.93 12.06
C ASN A 674 8.70 -3.24 12.79
N VAL A 675 9.56 -4.26 12.73
CA VAL A 675 9.41 -5.50 13.49
C VAL A 675 10.50 -5.55 14.55
N ASP A 676 10.09 -5.73 15.83
CA ASP A 676 11.05 -5.86 16.93
C ASP A 676 12.03 -7.00 16.63
N VAL A 677 13.32 -6.68 16.58
CA VAL A 677 14.39 -7.65 16.27
C VAL A 677 14.40 -8.84 17.21
N LYS A 678 13.80 -8.69 18.38
CA LYS A 678 13.59 -9.78 19.33
C LYS A 678 12.83 -10.95 18.72
N CYS A 679 11.91 -10.71 17.77
CA CYS A 679 11.24 -11.78 17.03
C CYS A 679 12.25 -12.73 16.37
N SER A 680 13.27 -12.18 15.71
CA SER A 680 14.29 -12.98 15.00
C SER A 680 15.25 -13.70 15.97
N TYR A 681 15.63 -13.03 17.05
CA TYR A 681 16.53 -13.62 18.05
C TYR A 681 15.83 -14.76 18.82
N ASP A 682 14.61 -14.55 19.30
CA ASP A 682 13.85 -15.57 20.02
C ASP A 682 13.61 -16.82 19.14
N PHE A 683 13.31 -16.61 17.86
CA PHE A 683 13.10 -17.73 16.93
C PHE A 683 14.39 -18.49 16.67
N ARG A 684 15.52 -17.80 16.43
CA ARG A 684 16.86 -18.42 16.34
C ARG A 684 17.14 -19.27 17.59
N ASP A 685 16.93 -18.71 18.77
CA ASP A 685 17.24 -19.38 20.03
C ASP A 685 16.34 -20.63 20.26
N ALA A 686 15.07 -20.55 19.85
CA ALA A 686 14.18 -21.71 19.85
C ALA A 686 14.68 -22.83 18.90
N LEU A 687 15.17 -22.47 17.71
CA LEU A 687 15.77 -23.44 16.77
C LEU A 687 17.05 -24.07 17.32
N LEU A 688 17.93 -23.26 17.93
CA LEU A 688 19.14 -23.77 18.57
C LEU A 688 18.82 -24.73 19.71
N LYS A 689 17.85 -24.38 20.56
CA LYS A 689 17.36 -25.23 21.65
C LYS A 689 16.76 -26.55 21.14
N ALA A 690 16.12 -26.50 19.98
CA ALA A 690 15.58 -27.69 19.30
C ALA A 690 16.64 -28.54 18.56
N GLY A 691 17.95 -28.20 18.69
CA GLY A 691 19.05 -28.94 18.04
C GLY A 691 19.17 -28.70 16.53
N LYS A 692 18.66 -27.59 16.00
CA LYS A 692 18.65 -27.30 14.55
C LYS A 692 19.82 -26.44 14.07
N LYS A 693 20.90 -26.35 14.85
CA LYS A 693 22.07 -25.51 14.56
C LYS A 693 22.61 -25.67 13.14
N ASP A 694 22.76 -26.91 12.66
CA ASP A 694 23.35 -27.20 11.36
C ASP A 694 22.39 -26.94 10.17
N GLN A 695 21.12 -26.65 10.47
CA GLN A 695 20.09 -26.36 9.47
C GLN A 695 19.87 -24.84 9.27
N ILE A 696 20.48 -23.98 10.11
CA ILE A 696 20.23 -22.55 10.10
C ILE A 696 21.49 -21.74 9.80
N GLU A 697 21.30 -20.65 9.05
CA GLU A 697 22.24 -19.54 8.91
C GLU A 697 21.56 -18.28 9.45
N PHE A 698 22.21 -17.54 10.37
CA PHE A 698 21.60 -16.34 10.96
C PHE A 698 22.49 -15.12 10.73
N HIS A 699 21.92 -14.09 10.10
CA HIS A 699 22.60 -12.88 9.70
C HIS A 699 21.95 -11.63 10.31
N VAL A 700 22.70 -10.88 11.09
CA VAL A 700 22.33 -9.54 11.53
C VAL A 700 23.05 -8.54 10.64
N VAL A 701 22.33 -7.63 10.02
CA VAL A 701 22.89 -6.59 9.14
C VAL A 701 23.09 -5.31 9.95
N PRO A 702 24.33 -4.93 10.26
CA PRO A 702 24.62 -3.79 11.13
C PRO A 702 24.03 -2.49 10.58
N GLY A 703 23.39 -1.70 11.42
CA GLY A 703 22.80 -0.40 11.09
C GLY A 703 21.63 -0.41 10.10
N ALA A 704 21.28 -1.56 9.52
CA ALA A 704 20.18 -1.66 8.57
C ALA A 704 18.82 -1.65 9.30
N ASN A 705 17.83 -1.05 8.65
CA ASN A 705 16.44 -1.04 9.07
C ASN A 705 15.67 -2.24 8.47
N HIS A 706 14.34 -2.21 8.50
CA HIS A 706 13.44 -3.21 7.95
C HIS A 706 13.72 -3.47 6.46
N GLY A 707 13.72 -4.75 6.03
CA GLY A 707 14.04 -5.13 4.65
C GLY A 707 15.56 -5.24 4.36
N ALA A 708 16.40 -5.45 5.37
CA ALA A 708 17.84 -5.64 5.24
C ALA A 708 18.25 -6.74 4.24
N GLY A 709 17.41 -7.79 4.10
CA GLY A 709 17.60 -8.89 3.13
C GLY A 709 17.60 -8.47 1.66
N GLU A 710 17.15 -7.24 1.35
CA GLU A 710 17.15 -6.70 -0.01
C GLU A 710 18.43 -5.89 -0.36
N SER A 711 19.39 -5.78 0.57
CA SER A 711 20.71 -5.23 0.26
C SER A 711 21.46 -6.13 -0.73
N ASN A 712 22.40 -5.56 -1.48
CA ASN A 712 23.18 -6.32 -2.47
C ASN A 712 23.88 -7.54 -1.84
N ASP A 713 24.55 -7.34 -0.71
CA ASP A 713 25.26 -8.41 0.02
C ASP A 713 24.30 -9.53 0.44
N MET A 714 23.15 -9.18 1.01
CA MET A 714 22.18 -10.19 1.49
C MET A 714 21.49 -10.92 0.34
N ARG A 715 21.21 -10.25 -0.78
CA ARG A 715 20.66 -10.91 -1.98
C ARG A 715 21.65 -11.91 -2.56
N GLU A 716 22.94 -11.57 -2.62
CA GLU A 716 23.98 -12.49 -3.06
C GLU A 716 24.12 -13.69 -2.12
N LYS A 717 24.17 -13.47 -0.81
CA LYS A 717 24.20 -14.54 0.20
C LYS A 717 22.97 -15.47 0.08
N ARG A 718 21.78 -14.89 -0.05
CA ARG A 718 20.53 -15.65 -0.26
C ARG A 718 20.58 -16.50 -1.53
N ALA A 719 21.10 -15.97 -2.62
CA ALA A 719 21.22 -16.69 -3.88
C ALA A 719 22.21 -17.87 -3.77
N ARG A 720 23.36 -17.65 -3.18
CA ARG A 720 24.36 -18.72 -2.90
C ARG A 720 23.83 -19.79 -1.96
N PHE A 721 23.08 -19.37 -0.94
CA PHE A 721 22.37 -20.30 -0.06
C PHE A 721 21.41 -21.22 -0.85
N PHE A 722 20.60 -20.70 -1.75
CA PHE A 722 19.71 -21.51 -2.58
C PHE A 722 20.47 -22.43 -3.54
N GLN A 723 21.56 -21.96 -4.15
CA GLN A 723 22.41 -22.82 -4.99
C GLN A 723 22.99 -24.00 -4.18
N SER A 724 23.50 -23.72 -2.98
CA SER A 724 24.01 -24.75 -2.07
C SER A 724 22.92 -25.73 -1.59
N ALA A 725 21.73 -25.24 -1.25
CA ALA A 725 20.69 -26.03 -0.64
C ALA A 725 19.84 -26.83 -1.65
N LEU A 726 19.67 -26.33 -2.87
CA LEU A 726 18.81 -26.92 -3.89
C LEU A 726 19.60 -27.48 -5.10
N GLY A 727 20.93 -27.33 -5.15
CA GLY A 727 21.74 -27.84 -6.25
C GLY A 727 21.46 -27.14 -7.58
N GLY A 728 21.35 -25.79 -7.58
CA GLY A 728 21.32 -25.00 -8.81
C GLY A 728 22.66 -25.08 -9.56
N PRO A 729 22.70 -24.80 -10.86
CA PRO A 729 23.97 -24.74 -11.58
C PRO A 729 24.86 -23.65 -10.97
N LEU A 730 26.13 -23.98 -10.76
CA LEU A 730 27.13 -22.97 -10.41
C LEU A 730 27.26 -21.99 -11.58
N PRO A 731 27.49 -20.70 -11.36
CA PRO A 731 27.82 -19.78 -12.43
C PRO A 731 29.08 -20.30 -13.15
N LEU A 732 29.04 -20.28 -14.49
CA LEU A 732 30.17 -20.64 -15.34
C LEU A 732 31.33 -19.70 -15.14
#